data_2586ac6ca64cb210d546c015ffa14dd6
#
_entry.id   2586ac6ca64cb210d546c015ffa14dd6
#
_cell.length_a   1.000
_cell.length_b   1.000
_cell.length_c   1.000
_cell.angle_alpha   90.00
_cell.angle_beta   90.00
_cell.angle_gamma   90.00
#
_symmetry.space_group_name_H-M   'P 1'
#
loop_
_entity.id
_entity.type
_entity.pdbx_description
1 polymer ?
#
loop_
_entity_poly.entity_id
_entity_poly.type
_entity_poly.pdbx_seq_one_letter_code
_entity_poly.pdbx_strand_id
1 'polypeptide(L)'
;MNAHIDARIGNANLSIDTQLYTLVEREILPGLNLSSDQVWQAMATLLDEFQSRNQDLLNTREELQTTLDQWHRNNPSADPSKYKSMLQDIGYLLPAPEKVQVTTSNVDIEISTVAGPQLVVPINNARYALNAANARWGSLYDALYGTDALTSEKVLKGYDAKRGEKVISFAKQLLDTHLPLVKAGHSQVINYAINDGQLVCSLENGHFALLADSSQFIGYQGDAAAPKTILLKHNNLHLELHVDRQHIIGSSDLAGIKDIVMEAAVSTIMDCEDSVTAVDAEDKVIVYRNWLGLMKGDLSIELQKNGNTITRKLNGDRHYLDPKGNDFSLHGRSLLFIRNVGHLMTNNAILNSQGAETPEGIMDGFITSLCALHDIRGASVKGNSRTGSIYIVKPKMHGPEEVTFTCDLFSRIEELLDLPKNTLKVGIMDEERRTSINLKACIAAASERVAFINTGFLDRTGDEIHTSMQAGIMLPKGIMKQQAWIAAYEDNNVETGLACGLQGRAQIGKGMWAKPDCMAEMMATKLEHPMSGATTAWVPSPNAAVLHALHYHQVLVQDRQNELTDIAYTVKVEQDDLLAIPLLGEHSLSADDITRELDNNCQGLLGYVIRWVESGIGCSKVADINQVGLMEDRATLRISSQSLANWLEHGFVTKKMVMDSLKRMAALVDEQNAGDPTYRNMAPDFDSSVGFQAACELVFEGTVQPSGYTEPVLHRRRQEAKRVYG
;
A
#
# COMPACT_ATOMS: atom_id res chain seq x y z
N MET A 1 -36.63 -0.80 -15.04
CA MET A 1 -36.80 -1.35 -13.68
C MET A 1 -36.62 -2.85 -13.76
N ASN A 2 -35.41 -3.34 -13.79
CA ASN A 2 -35.11 -4.72 -13.48
C ASN A 2 -34.60 -4.70 -12.04
N ALA A 3 -35.47 -5.03 -11.08
CA ALA A 3 -35.03 -5.42 -9.76
C ALA A 3 -34.09 -6.61 -9.98
N HIS A 4 -32.79 -6.42 -9.74
CA HIS A 4 -31.90 -7.54 -9.55
C HIS A 4 -32.45 -8.31 -8.35
N ILE A 5 -33.19 -9.37 -8.64
CA ILE A 5 -33.53 -10.38 -7.63
C ILE A 5 -32.15 -10.99 -7.32
N ASP A 6 -31.63 -10.72 -6.14
CA ASP A 6 -30.41 -11.36 -5.61
C ASP A 6 -30.68 -12.87 -5.60
N ALA A 7 -30.32 -13.54 -6.69
CA ALA A 7 -30.43 -14.96 -6.77
C ALA A 7 -29.41 -15.59 -5.82
N ARG A 8 -29.90 -16.44 -4.89
CA ARG A 8 -29.07 -17.03 -3.83
C ARG A 8 -29.12 -18.52 -3.86
N ILE A 9 -28.03 -19.15 -3.46
CA ILE A 9 -27.89 -20.59 -3.34
C ILE A 9 -27.68 -20.94 -1.87
N GLY A 10 -28.51 -21.85 -1.35
CA GLY A 10 -28.31 -22.39 -0.01
C GLY A 10 -27.27 -23.51 -0.02
N ASN A 11 -26.20 -23.39 0.80
CA ASN A 11 -25.25 -24.45 1.05
C ASN A 11 -24.71 -24.32 2.47
N ALA A 12 -24.51 -25.42 3.19
CA ALA A 12 -23.97 -25.46 4.56
C ALA A 12 -24.67 -24.49 5.54
N ASN A 13 -25.97 -24.31 5.45
CA ASN A 13 -26.77 -23.31 6.19
C ASN A 13 -26.43 -21.84 5.88
N LEU A 14 -25.67 -21.56 4.82
CA LEU A 14 -25.39 -20.22 4.32
C LEU A 14 -26.34 -19.91 3.14
N SER A 15 -26.60 -18.62 2.95
CA SER A 15 -27.28 -18.11 1.75
C SER A 15 -26.27 -17.28 0.96
N ILE A 16 -25.80 -17.82 -0.17
CA ILE A 16 -24.67 -17.32 -0.93
C ILE A 16 -25.18 -16.66 -2.20
N ASP A 17 -24.66 -15.47 -2.55
CA ASP A 17 -24.93 -14.84 -3.82
C ASP A 17 -24.50 -15.76 -4.98
N THR A 18 -25.35 -15.87 -6.00
CA THR A 18 -25.13 -16.79 -7.14
C THR A 18 -23.85 -16.47 -7.92
N GLN A 19 -23.46 -15.21 -8.01
CA GLN A 19 -22.24 -14.82 -8.73
C GLN A 19 -21.00 -15.31 -7.97
N LEU A 20 -20.97 -15.11 -6.64
CA LEU A 20 -19.88 -15.59 -5.79
C LEU A 20 -19.83 -17.13 -5.79
N TYR A 21 -20.98 -17.78 -5.63
CA TYR A 21 -21.07 -19.25 -5.71
C TYR A 21 -20.51 -19.77 -7.04
N THR A 22 -20.92 -19.14 -8.15
CA THR A 22 -20.48 -19.54 -9.49
C THR A 22 -18.96 -19.33 -9.69
N LEU A 23 -18.41 -18.24 -9.18
CA LEU A 23 -16.95 -17.99 -9.20
C LEU A 23 -16.20 -19.13 -8.48
N VAL A 24 -16.64 -19.46 -7.27
CA VAL A 24 -16.01 -20.53 -6.47
C VAL A 24 -16.07 -21.86 -7.21
N GLU A 25 -17.26 -22.27 -7.65
CA GLU A 25 -17.46 -23.59 -8.28
C GLU A 25 -16.74 -23.73 -9.62
N ARG A 26 -16.82 -22.71 -10.47
CA ARG A 26 -16.39 -22.83 -11.86
C ARG A 26 -15.00 -22.31 -12.13
N GLU A 27 -14.49 -21.38 -11.30
CA GLU A 27 -13.22 -20.73 -11.56
C GLU A 27 -12.19 -21.02 -10.47
N ILE A 28 -12.57 -21.08 -9.18
CA ILE A 28 -11.60 -21.31 -8.09
C ILE A 28 -11.34 -22.80 -7.87
N LEU A 29 -12.39 -23.61 -7.67
CA LEU A 29 -12.25 -25.04 -7.33
C LEU A 29 -11.55 -25.92 -8.38
N PRO A 30 -11.73 -25.68 -9.70
CA PRO A 30 -11.04 -26.51 -10.69
C PRO A 30 -9.53 -26.53 -10.49
N GLY A 31 -8.99 -27.74 -10.29
CA GLY A 31 -7.55 -27.98 -10.07
C GLY A 31 -7.10 -28.02 -8.61
N LEU A 32 -7.98 -27.77 -7.63
CA LEU A 32 -7.61 -27.76 -6.21
C LEU A 32 -7.87 -29.08 -5.45
N ASN A 33 -8.56 -30.03 -6.05
CA ASN A 33 -8.99 -31.29 -5.40
C ASN A 33 -9.81 -31.04 -4.11
N LEU A 34 -10.63 -30.02 -4.11
CA LEU A 34 -11.60 -29.70 -3.06
C LEU A 34 -13.00 -29.79 -3.63
N SER A 35 -13.94 -30.32 -2.83
CA SER A 35 -15.35 -30.31 -3.21
C SER A 35 -16.05 -29.01 -2.77
N SER A 36 -17.14 -28.66 -3.44
CA SER A 36 -18.02 -27.56 -3.07
C SER A 36 -18.44 -27.64 -1.60
N ASP A 37 -18.94 -28.80 -1.16
CA ASP A 37 -19.40 -29.00 0.20
C ASP A 37 -18.29 -28.77 1.24
N GLN A 38 -17.06 -29.21 0.97
CA GLN A 38 -15.93 -28.95 1.86
C GLN A 38 -15.67 -27.45 2.03
N VAL A 39 -15.69 -26.69 0.93
CA VAL A 39 -15.40 -25.26 0.94
C VAL A 39 -16.49 -24.49 1.66
N TRP A 40 -17.79 -24.74 1.37
CA TRP A 40 -18.85 -24.02 2.03
C TRP A 40 -19.05 -24.43 3.48
N GLN A 41 -18.79 -25.71 3.82
CA GLN A 41 -18.76 -26.14 5.21
C GLN A 41 -17.61 -25.48 5.99
N ALA A 42 -16.43 -25.32 5.37
CA ALA A 42 -15.32 -24.60 5.98
C ALA A 42 -15.69 -23.13 6.24
N MET A 43 -16.32 -22.45 5.28
CA MET A 43 -16.80 -21.08 5.46
C MET A 43 -17.83 -20.99 6.60
N ALA A 44 -18.80 -21.90 6.66
CA ALA A 44 -19.79 -21.93 7.74
C ALA A 44 -19.11 -22.12 9.11
N THR A 45 -18.15 -23.04 9.20
CA THR A 45 -17.37 -23.27 10.41
C THR A 45 -16.63 -22.01 10.87
N LEU A 46 -15.97 -21.29 9.95
CA LEU A 46 -15.28 -20.04 10.28
C LEU A 46 -16.26 -18.97 10.80
N LEU A 47 -17.43 -18.84 10.19
CA LEU A 47 -18.44 -17.89 10.64
C LEU A 47 -18.97 -18.27 12.04
N ASP A 48 -19.27 -19.53 12.27
CA ASP A 48 -19.76 -20.01 13.57
C ASP A 48 -18.73 -19.79 14.69
N GLU A 49 -17.43 -19.98 14.40
CA GLU A 49 -16.34 -19.84 15.40
C GLU A 49 -15.90 -18.38 15.62
N PHE A 50 -15.94 -17.53 14.58
CA PHE A 50 -15.28 -16.22 14.59
C PHE A 50 -16.22 -15.02 14.54
N GLN A 51 -17.45 -15.14 14.05
CA GLN A 51 -18.35 -13.98 13.90
C GLN A 51 -18.69 -13.31 15.24
N SER A 52 -18.99 -14.09 16.29
CA SER A 52 -19.26 -13.54 17.63
C SER A 52 -18.00 -12.87 18.22
N ARG A 53 -16.85 -13.53 18.11
CA ARG A 53 -15.57 -12.98 18.59
C ARG A 53 -15.22 -11.66 17.89
N ASN A 54 -15.51 -11.56 16.58
CA ASN A 54 -15.33 -10.31 15.83
C ASN A 54 -16.21 -9.20 16.41
N GLN A 55 -17.48 -9.49 16.70
CA GLN A 55 -18.40 -8.53 17.29
C GLN A 55 -17.94 -8.08 18.69
N ASP A 56 -17.45 -9.00 19.52
CA ASP A 56 -16.93 -8.68 20.85
C ASP A 56 -15.73 -7.72 20.79
N LEU A 57 -14.84 -7.88 19.81
CA LEU A 57 -13.73 -6.95 19.58
C LEU A 57 -14.23 -5.56 19.18
N LEU A 58 -15.23 -5.48 18.30
CA LEU A 58 -15.84 -4.21 17.92
C LEU A 58 -16.54 -3.54 19.11
N ASN A 59 -17.24 -4.29 19.94
CA ASN A 59 -17.85 -3.78 21.18
C ASN A 59 -16.78 -3.21 22.13
N THR A 60 -15.64 -3.89 22.26
CA THR A 60 -14.50 -3.40 23.06
C THR A 60 -13.97 -2.06 22.56
N ARG A 61 -13.90 -1.84 21.23
CA ARG A 61 -13.51 -0.52 20.68
C ARG A 61 -14.47 0.58 21.16
N GLU A 62 -15.79 0.35 21.04
CA GLU A 62 -16.81 1.32 21.42
C GLU A 62 -16.82 1.60 22.94
N GLU A 63 -16.62 0.58 23.77
CA GLU A 63 -16.52 0.71 25.23
C GLU A 63 -15.30 1.55 25.62
N LEU A 64 -14.14 1.29 25.02
CA LEU A 64 -12.91 2.06 25.24
C LEU A 64 -13.09 3.51 24.77
N GLN A 65 -13.66 3.75 23.59
CA GLN A 65 -13.92 5.10 23.09
C GLN A 65 -14.86 5.88 23.99
N THR A 66 -15.96 5.25 24.41
CA THR A 66 -16.92 5.86 25.35
C THR A 66 -16.25 6.28 26.66
N THR A 67 -15.38 5.41 27.17
CA THR A 67 -14.63 5.66 28.42
C THR A 67 -13.65 6.82 28.26
N LEU A 68 -12.92 6.86 27.14
CA LEU A 68 -12.00 7.96 26.79
C LEU A 68 -12.73 9.30 26.67
N ASP A 69 -13.82 9.32 25.95
CA ASP A 69 -14.64 10.52 25.75
C ASP A 69 -15.16 11.06 27.07
N GLN A 70 -15.69 10.19 27.91
CA GLN A 70 -16.19 10.58 29.25
C GLN A 70 -15.06 11.10 30.15
N TRP A 71 -13.89 10.46 30.07
CA TRP A 71 -12.74 10.90 30.85
C TRP A 71 -12.28 12.30 30.42
N HIS A 72 -12.14 12.56 29.12
CA HIS A 72 -11.73 13.86 28.59
C HIS A 72 -12.73 14.97 28.95
N ARG A 73 -14.04 14.73 28.83
CA ARG A 73 -15.08 15.69 29.26
C ARG A 73 -14.97 16.04 30.74
N ASN A 74 -14.63 15.07 31.59
CA ASN A 74 -14.52 15.27 33.04
C ASN A 74 -13.16 15.83 33.48
N ASN A 75 -12.14 15.78 32.62
CA ASN A 75 -10.78 16.18 32.95
C ASN A 75 -10.18 17.11 31.87
N PRO A 76 -10.80 18.27 31.61
CA PRO A 76 -10.26 19.23 30.63
C PRO A 76 -8.88 19.71 31.12
N SER A 77 -7.88 19.69 30.28
CA SER A 77 -6.49 20.08 30.59
C SER A 77 -5.81 19.20 31.66
N ALA A 78 -6.13 17.92 31.66
CA ALA A 78 -5.48 16.97 32.58
C ALA A 78 -3.96 16.87 32.32
N ASP A 79 -3.24 16.63 33.41
CA ASP A 79 -1.81 16.32 33.37
C ASP A 79 -1.56 15.05 32.54
N PRO A 80 -0.55 15.01 31.64
CA PRO A 80 -0.22 13.84 30.82
C PRO A 80 -0.02 12.55 31.63
N SER A 81 0.54 12.63 32.84
CA SER A 81 0.73 11.47 33.71
C SER A 81 -0.58 10.84 34.18
N LYS A 82 -1.60 11.65 34.45
CA LYS A 82 -2.95 11.17 34.79
C LYS A 82 -3.64 10.52 33.60
N TYR A 83 -3.44 11.09 32.41
CA TYR A 83 -3.94 10.52 31.18
C TYR A 83 -3.33 9.13 30.94
N LYS A 84 -2.01 9.03 31.03
CA LYS A 84 -1.29 7.76 30.88
C LYS A 84 -1.76 6.70 31.89
N SER A 85 -1.91 7.08 33.16
CA SER A 85 -2.42 6.16 34.19
C SER A 85 -3.83 5.68 33.87
N MET A 86 -4.71 6.57 33.44
CA MET A 86 -6.06 6.21 33.02
C MET A 86 -6.04 5.22 31.85
N LEU A 87 -5.23 5.45 30.82
CA LEU A 87 -5.08 4.53 29.68
C LEU A 87 -4.63 3.13 30.12
N GLN A 88 -3.77 3.05 31.14
CA GLN A 88 -3.35 1.78 31.74
C GLN A 88 -4.48 1.11 32.53
N ASP A 89 -5.21 1.89 33.33
CA ASP A 89 -6.29 1.39 34.19
C ASP A 89 -7.45 0.79 33.35
N ILE A 90 -7.77 1.36 32.21
CA ILE A 90 -8.83 0.86 31.31
C ILE A 90 -8.33 -0.21 30.35
N GLY A 91 -7.05 -0.56 30.34
CA GLY A 91 -6.46 -1.54 29.42
C GLY A 91 -6.32 -1.06 27.97
N TYR A 92 -6.36 0.26 27.72
CA TYR A 92 -6.07 0.84 26.43
C TYR A 92 -4.57 0.79 26.13
N LEU A 93 -3.75 1.15 27.11
CA LEU A 93 -2.29 1.00 27.12
C LEU A 93 -1.93 -0.23 27.97
N LEU A 94 -1.32 -1.21 27.33
CA LEU A 94 -0.96 -2.48 27.95
C LEU A 94 0.50 -2.49 28.43
N PRO A 95 0.83 -3.29 29.46
CA PRO A 95 2.21 -3.56 29.80
C PRO A 95 2.97 -4.17 28.61
N ALA A 96 4.10 -3.59 28.25
CA ALA A 96 4.91 -4.13 27.17
C ALA A 96 5.50 -5.50 27.55
N PRO A 97 5.42 -6.52 26.66
CA PRO A 97 6.07 -7.80 26.92
C PRO A 97 7.58 -7.63 27.13
N GLU A 98 8.17 -8.33 28.10
CA GLU A 98 9.61 -8.20 28.41
C GLU A 98 10.47 -8.60 27.23
N LYS A 99 10.21 -9.77 26.64
CA LYS A 99 10.96 -10.32 25.51
C LYS A 99 10.01 -10.74 24.39
N VAL A 100 10.28 -10.26 23.21
CA VAL A 100 9.60 -10.69 21.98
C VAL A 100 10.67 -11.05 20.98
N GLN A 101 10.54 -12.20 20.33
CA GLN A 101 11.41 -12.64 19.27
C GLN A 101 10.56 -13.17 18.12
N VAL A 102 10.62 -12.50 17.00
CA VAL A 102 10.00 -12.97 15.77
C VAL A 102 10.72 -14.23 15.27
N THR A 103 9.94 -15.26 14.98
CA THR A 103 10.43 -16.57 14.52
C THR A 103 9.85 -16.94 13.16
N THR A 104 9.23 -15.98 12.47
CA THR A 104 8.70 -16.20 11.11
C THR A 104 9.73 -16.87 10.22
N SER A 105 9.31 -17.92 9.53
CA SER A 105 10.14 -18.73 8.63
C SER A 105 9.43 -18.96 7.30
N ASN A 106 10.11 -19.56 6.33
CA ASN A 106 9.58 -19.79 4.98
C ASN A 106 9.06 -18.50 4.32
N VAL A 107 9.81 -17.42 4.44
CA VAL A 107 9.54 -16.16 3.75
C VAL A 107 10.44 -16.01 2.54
N ASP A 108 9.90 -15.41 1.48
CA ASP A 108 10.63 -15.10 0.27
C ASP A 108 11.73 -14.04 0.53
N ILE A 109 12.74 -14.00 -0.35
CA ILE A 109 13.89 -13.10 -0.19
C ILE A 109 13.48 -11.61 -0.20
N GLU A 110 12.38 -11.28 -0.85
CA GLU A 110 11.77 -9.96 -0.90
C GLU A 110 11.29 -9.49 0.48
N ILE A 111 11.06 -10.42 1.38
CA ILE A 111 10.67 -10.14 2.78
C ILE A 111 11.90 -10.08 3.69
N SER A 112 12.83 -11.00 3.48
CA SER A 112 13.95 -11.23 4.43
C SER A 112 15.23 -10.50 4.08
N THR A 113 15.50 -10.24 2.81
CA THR A 113 16.85 -9.86 2.36
C THR A 113 16.86 -8.64 1.44
N VAL A 114 15.90 -8.53 0.53
CA VAL A 114 15.89 -7.49 -0.49
C VAL A 114 15.07 -6.30 -0.02
N ALA A 115 15.73 -5.21 0.32
CA ALA A 115 15.07 -3.94 0.58
C ALA A 115 14.78 -3.21 -0.74
N GLY A 116 13.58 -2.62 -0.87
CA GLY A 116 13.18 -1.90 -2.08
C GLY A 116 11.76 -1.36 -2.02
N PRO A 117 11.34 -0.61 -3.05
CA PRO A 117 10.00 -0.02 -3.11
C PRO A 117 8.89 -1.06 -3.08
N GLN A 118 7.74 -0.67 -2.52
CA GLN A 118 6.51 -1.45 -2.52
C GLN A 118 5.39 -0.65 -3.19
N LEU A 119 4.68 -1.28 -4.15
CA LEU A 119 3.48 -0.71 -4.76
C LEU A 119 2.23 -1.10 -3.97
N VAL A 120 1.21 -0.24 -4.03
CA VAL A 120 -0.15 -0.56 -3.59
C VAL A 120 -1.09 -0.20 -4.72
N VAL A 121 -1.94 -1.15 -5.14
CA VAL A 121 -2.87 -0.94 -6.26
C VAL A 121 -4.22 -1.59 -6.00
N PRO A 122 -5.33 -0.98 -6.45
CA PRO A 122 -6.65 -1.56 -6.35
C PRO A 122 -6.76 -2.82 -7.22
N ILE A 123 -7.05 -3.96 -6.59
CA ILE A 123 -7.12 -5.24 -7.30
C ILE A 123 -8.36 -5.39 -8.19
N ASN A 124 -9.41 -4.62 -7.96
CA ASN A 124 -10.59 -4.62 -8.82
C ASN A 124 -10.30 -4.10 -10.24
N ASN A 125 -9.13 -3.47 -10.47
CA ASN A 125 -8.67 -3.04 -11.77
C ASN A 125 -7.55 -3.96 -12.29
N ALA A 126 -7.89 -4.93 -13.13
CA ALA A 126 -6.95 -5.93 -13.67
C ALA A 126 -5.76 -5.30 -14.41
N ARG A 127 -5.93 -4.13 -15.06
CA ARG A 127 -4.85 -3.41 -15.72
C ARG A 127 -3.84 -2.87 -14.71
N TYR A 128 -4.30 -2.29 -13.61
CA TYR A 128 -3.41 -1.81 -12.55
C TYR A 128 -2.71 -2.96 -11.85
N ALA A 129 -3.43 -4.03 -11.55
CA ALA A 129 -2.88 -5.24 -10.95
C ALA A 129 -1.75 -5.84 -11.81
N LEU A 130 -1.97 -6.02 -13.12
CA LEU A 130 -0.94 -6.51 -14.05
C LEU A 130 0.25 -5.57 -14.17
N ASN A 131 0.01 -4.26 -14.25
CA ASN A 131 1.09 -3.27 -14.33
C ASN A 131 1.97 -3.31 -13.08
N ALA A 132 1.36 -3.38 -11.90
CA ALA A 132 2.08 -3.43 -10.64
C ALA A 132 2.83 -4.75 -10.44
N ALA A 133 2.20 -5.89 -10.74
CA ALA A 133 2.87 -7.19 -10.70
C ALA A 133 4.11 -7.23 -11.61
N ASN A 134 4.05 -6.60 -12.78
CA ASN A 134 5.16 -6.52 -13.72
C ASN A 134 6.18 -5.42 -13.43
N ALA A 135 5.90 -4.53 -12.48
CA ALA A 135 6.74 -3.37 -12.16
C ALA A 135 7.98 -3.71 -11.31
N ARG A 136 8.24 -4.99 -11.05
CA ARG A 136 9.52 -5.40 -10.45
C ARG A 136 10.70 -4.89 -11.26
N TRP A 137 10.56 -4.84 -12.59
CA TRP A 137 11.58 -4.35 -13.49
C TRP A 137 11.05 -3.16 -14.27
N GLY A 138 11.73 -2.04 -14.18
CA GLY A 138 11.31 -0.81 -14.85
C GLY A 138 12.45 -0.04 -15.47
N SER A 139 12.15 0.64 -16.58
CA SER A 139 13.10 1.49 -17.31
C SER A 139 13.44 2.73 -16.49
N LEU A 140 14.70 2.92 -16.18
CA LEU A 140 15.22 4.16 -15.58
C LEU A 140 15.10 5.33 -16.55
N TYR A 141 15.38 5.07 -17.84
CA TYR A 141 15.32 6.12 -18.85
C TYR A 141 13.90 6.64 -19.00
N ASP A 142 12.90 5.76 -19.07
CA ASP A 142 11.49 6.17 -19.15
C ASP A 142 11.04 6.91 -17.89
N ALA A 143 11.45 6.46 -16.69
CA ALA A 143 11.09 7.10 -15.44
C ALA A 143 11.68 8.52 -15.31
N LEU A 144 12.95 8.71 -15.68
CA LEU A 144 13.61 10.02 -15.67
C LEU A 144 13.09 10.94 -16.78
N TYR A 145 12.87 10.40 -17.98
CA TYR A 145 12.42 11.18 -19.14
C TYR A 145 10.97 11.61 -18.99
N GLY A 146 10.11 10.72 -18.48
CA GLY A 146 8.65 10.91 -18.42
C GLY A 146 8.15 11.70 -17.23
N THR A 147 9.02 12.07 -16.28
CA THR A 147 8.65 12.78 -15.03
C THR A 147 9.43 14.09 -14.87
N ASP A 148 9.18 14.81 -13.80
CA ASP A 148 9.89 16.04 -13.42
C ASP A 148 11.23 15.79 -12.70
N ALA A 149 11.65 14.54 -12.56
CA ALA A 149 12.82 14.13 -11.75
C ALA A 149 14.13 14.87 -12.10
N LEU A 150 14.36 15.18 -13.38
CA LEU A 150 15.54 15.90 -13.84
C LEU A 150 15.27 17.33 -14.32
N THR A 151 14.04 17.67 -14.62
CA THR A 151 13.65 18.98 -15.13
C THR A 151 12.14 19.19 -14.99
N SER A 152 11.76 20.38 -14.54
CA SER A 152 10.35 20.80 -14.42
C SER A 152 9.68 21.12 -15.77
N GLU A 153 10.43 21.13 -16.88
CA GLU A 153 9.88 21.36 -18.20
C GLU A 153 8.93 20.21 -18.59
N LYS A 154 7.75 20.55 -19.11
CA LYS A 154 6.78 19.54 -19.55
C LYS A 154 7.38 18.68 -20.68
N VAL A 155 7.09 17.38 -20.63
CA VAL A 155 7.45 16.45 -21.72
C VAL A 155 6.67 16.84 -22.97
N LEU A 156 7.41 17.18 -24.04
CA LEU A 156 6.83 17.51 -25.34
C LEU A 156 6.39 16.23 -26.08
N LYS A 157 5.50 16.40 -27.09
CA LYS A 157 5.20 15.30 -27.99
C LYS A 157 6.44 14.96 -28.83
N GLY A 158 6.86 13.69 -28.79
CA GLY A 158 8.04 13.18 -29.49
C GLY A 158 9.30 13.17 -28.62
N TYR A 159 10.40 12.71 -29.19
CA TYR A 159 11.69 12.60 -28.49
C TYR A 159 12.43 13.94 -28.52
N ASP A 160 12.80 14.43 -27.34
CA ASP A 160 13.65 15.59 -27.15
C ASP A 160 15.08 15.14 -26.82
N ALA A 161 16.02 15.37 -27.76
CA ALA A 161 17.41 14.94 -27.62
C ALA A 161 18.12 15.58 -26.41
N LYS A 162 17.85 16.87 -26.10
CA LYS A 162 18.47 17.55 -24.97
C LYS A 162 18.03 16.95 -23.63
N ARG A 163 16.75 16.58 -23.54
CA ARG A 163 16.23 15.88 -22.37
C ARG A 163 16.82 14.47 -22.29
N GLY A 164 16.97 13.77 -23.43
CA GLY A 164 17.61 12.47 -23.51
C GLY A 164 19.09 12.50 -23.06
N GLU A 165 19.84 13.52 -23.45
CA GLU A 165 21.23 13.73 -23.01
C GLU A 165 21.35 13.86 -21.47
N LYS A 166 20.41 14.57 -20.82
CA LYS A 166 20.37 14.66 -19.35
C LYS A 166 20.13 13.29 -18.70
N VAL A 167 19.22 12.49 -19.28
CA VAL A 167 18.93 11.12 -18.81
C VAL A 167 20.16 10.23 -18.92
N ILE A 168 20.81 10.22 -20.08
CA ILE A 168 22.05 9.43 -20.31
C ILE A 168 23.16 9.86 -19.33
N SER A 169 23.35 11.16 -19.16
CA SER A 169 24.35 11.70 -18.24
C SER A 169 24.09 11.28 -16.81
N PHE A 170 22.84 11.38 -16.33
CA PHE A 170 22.45 10.92 -15.00
C PHE A 170 22.70 9.42 -14.83
N ALA A 171 22.33 8.62 -15.81
CA ALA A 171 22.51 7.17 -15.78
C ALA A 171 24.02 6.78 -15.72
N LYS A 172 24.88 7.46 -16.48
CA LYS A 172 26.35 7.23 -16.39
C LYS A 172 26.90 7.60 -15.02
N GLN A 173 26.44 8.71 -14.44
CA GLN A 173 26.84 9.11 -13.10
C GLN A 173 26.37 8.11 -12.03
N LEU A 174 25.14 7.57 -12.17
CA LEU A 174 24.63 6.50 -11.30
C LEU A 174 25.55 5.28 -11.33
N LEU A 175 25.96 4.84 -12.54
CA LEU A 175 26.88 3.72 -12.71
C LEU A 175 28.25 4.03 -12.08
N ASP A 176 28.80 5.22 -12.29
CA ASP A 176 30.09 5.63 -11.71
C ASP A 176 30.04 5.67 -10.17
N THR A 177 28.87 5.97 -9.58
CA THR A 177 28.71 6.05 -8.13
C THR A 177 28.58 4.68 -7.48
N HIS A 178 27.76 3.77 -8.07
CA HIS A 178 27.40 2.51 -7.41
C HIS A 178 28.09 1.28 -8.00
N LEU A 179 28.61 1.38 -9.20
CA LEU A 179 29.23 0.30 -9.98
C LEU A 179 30.53 0.81 -10.63
N PRO A 180 31.45 1.42 -9.84
CA PRO A 180 32.59 2.13 -10.38
C PRO A 180 33.55 1.23 -11.15
N LEU A 181 34.19 1.81 -12.17
CA LEU A 181 35.29 1.18 -12.91
C LEU A 181 36.64 1.55 -12.30
N VAL A 182 37.62 0.68 -12.44
CA VAL A 182 38.98 0.97 -12.01
C VAL A 182 39.59 2.03 -12.92
N LYS A 183 39.85 3.22 -12.37
CA LYS A 183 40.52 4.37 -13.03
C LYS A 183 39.84 4.89 -14.31
N ALA A 184 38.54 4.64 -14.46
CA ALA A 184 37.75 5.13 -15.60
C ALA A 184 36.31 5.39 -15.17
N GLY A 185 35.56 6.17 -15.96
CA GLY A 185 34.14 6.35 -15.83
C GLY A 185 33.35 5.66 -16.93
N HIS A 186 32.09 5.31 -16.66
CA HIS A 186 31.18 4.68 -17.63
C HIS A 186 30.88 5.57 -18.84
N SER A 187 31.11 6.88 -18.75
CA SER A 187 31.00 7.81 -19.88
C SER A 187 32.09 7.62 -20.93
N GLN A 188 33.22 7.00 -20.58
CA GLN A 188 34.37 6.74 -21.44
C GLN A 188 34.30 5.37 -22.14
N VAL A 189 33.32 4.53 -21.75
CA VAL A 189 33.18 3.17 -22.29
C VAL A 189 32.59 3.22 -23.68
N ILE A 190 33.26 2.54 -24.62
CA ILE A 190 32.80 2.38 -26.01
C ILE A 190 32.24 0.99 -26.28
N ASN A 191 32.58 -0.02 -25.46
CA ASN A 191 32.05 -1.38 -25.59
C ASN A 191 32.17 -2.16 -24.29
N TYR A 192 31.19 -3.04 -24.04
CA TYR A 192 31.19 -4.01 -22.97
C TYR A 192 31.30 -5.41 -23.56
N ALA A 193 32.14 -6.26 -22.96
CA ALA A 193 32.29 -7.67 -23.32
C ALA A 193 32.52 -8.52 -22.06
N ILE A 194 32.24 -9.80 -22.13
CA ILE A 194 32.56 -10.75 -21.08
C ILE A 194 33.79 -11.54 -21.54
N ASN A 195 34.86 -11.50 -20.75
CA ASN A 195 36.07 -12.26 -20.99
C ASN A 195 36.54 -12.93 -19.69
N ASP A 196 36.80 -14.24 -19.73
CA ASP A 196 37.21 -15.05 -18.60
C ASP A 196 36.30 -14.84 -17.34
N GLY A 197 34.99 -14.73 -17.56
CA GLY A 197 34.01 -14.55 -16.50
C GLY A 197 33.98 -13.14 -15.86
N GLN A 198 34.66 -12.15 -16.48
CA GLN A 198 34.69 -10.77 -16.04
C GLN A 198 34.06 -9.83 -17.05
N LEU A 199 33.42 -8.77 -16.56
CA LEU A 199 32.97 -7.68 -17.40
C LEU A 199 34.16 -6.77 -17.77
N VAL A 200 34.50 -6.74 -19.05
CA VAL A 200 35.58 -5.93 -19.61
C VAL A 200 35.00 -4.75 -20.37
N CYS A 201 35.39 -3.55 -19.96
CA CYS A 201 34.97 -2.28 -20.56
C CYS A 201 36.07 -1.71 -21.44
N SER A 202 35.87 -1.66 -22.76
CA SER A 202 36.78 -0.98 -23.70
C SER A 202 36.56 0.53 -23.64
N LEU A 203 37.66 1.30 -23.56
CA LEU A 203 37.62 2.75 -23.42
C LEU A 203 38.00 3.46 -24.73
N GLU A 204 37.58 4.70 -24.92
CA GLU A 204 37.91 5.55 -26.09
C GLU A 204 39.40 5.68 -26.35
N ASN A 205 40.23 5.69 -25.28
CA ASN A 205 41.69 5.81 -25.38
C ASN A 205 42.37 4.47 -25.74
N GLY A 206 41.64 3.42 -26.05
CA GLY A 206 42.16 2.09 -26.41
C GLY A 206 42.55 1.22 -25.21
N HIS A 207 42.37 1.68 -23.99
CA HIS A 207 42.57 0.87 -22.79
C HIS A 207 41.33 0.08 -22.39
N PHE A 208 41.46 -0.81 -21.40
CA PHE A 208 40.38 -1.56 -20.80
C PHE A 208 40.25 -1.22 -19.33
N ALA A 209 39.04 -1.24 -18.84
CA ALA A 209 38.72 -1.13 -17.41
C ALA A 209 37.86 -2.31 -16.96
N LEU A 210 37.96 -2.63 -15.67
CA LEU A 210 37.11 -3.62 -15.00
C LEU A 210 36.29 -2.92 -13.93
N LEU A 211 35.23 -3.58 -13.46
CA LEU A 211 34.54 -3.13 -12.24
C LEU A 211 35.54 -3.11 -11.05
N ALA A 212 35.43 -2.12 -10.20
CA ALA A 212 36.22 -2.02 -8.98
C ALA A 212 35.91 -3.18 -8.02
N ASP A 213 34.66 -3.63 -7.99
CA ASP A 213 34.21 -4.85 -7.35
C ASP A 213 33.66 -5.81 -8.41
N SER A 214 34.42 -6.82 -8.74
CA SER A 214 34.04 -7.81 -9.76
C SER A 214 32.82 -8.66 -9.36
N SER A 215 32.47 -8.74 -8.08
CA SER A 215 31.31 -9.47 -7.59
C SER A 215 29.96 -8.83 -7.99
N GLN A 216 30.00 -7.58 -8.39
CA GLN A 216 28.84 -6.85 -8.89
C GLN A 216 28.37 -7.31 -10.29
N PHE A 217 29.24 -7.98 -11.07
CA PHE A 217 28.82 -8.59 -12.32
C PHE A 217 28.20 -9.96 -12.07
N ILE A 218 26.89 -10.10 -12.32
CA ILE A 218 26.10 -11.28 -11.99
C ILE A 218 25.86 -12.15 -13.23
N GLY A 219 25.73 -11.55 -14.41
CA GLY A 219 25.43 -12.32 -15.61
C GLY A 219 25.14 -11.47 -16.84
N TYR A 220 24.70 -12.11 -17.91
CA TYR A 220 24.44 -11.46 -19.19
C TYR A 220 23.46 -12.24 -20.05
N GLN A 221 22.98 -11.61 -21.11
CA GLN A 221 22.22 -12.24 -22.21
C GLN A 221 22.89 -11.95 -23.56
N GLY A 222 22.84 -12.92 -24.43
CA GLY A 222 23.43 -12.82 -25.79
C GLY A 222 24.85 -13.36 -25.88
N ASP A 223 25.61 -12.86 -26.84
CA ASP A 223 27.01 -13.28 -27.04
C ASP A 223 27.92 -12.61 -26.00
N ALA A 224 28.84 -13.34 -25.41
CA ALA A 224 29.83 -12.83 -24.45
C ALA A 224 30.69 -11.69 -25.01
N ALA A 225 31.05 -11.74 -26.31
CA ALA A 225 31.81 -10.69 -26.97
C ALA A 225 30.97 -9.42 -27.31
N ALA A 226 29.64 -9.57 -27.37
CA ALA A 226 28.70 -8.50 -27.67
C ALA A 226 27.36 -8.72 -26.93
N PRO A 227 27.34 -8.58 -25.62
CA PRO A 227 26.16 -8.86 -24.81
C PRO A 227 25.03 -7.89 -25.15
N LYS A 228 23.80 -8.41 -25.24
CA LYS A 228 22.58 -7.58 -25.40
C LYS A 228 22.12 -6.99 -24.08
N THR A 229 22.33 -7.72 -23.00
CA THR A 229 22.01 -7.30 -21.63
C THR A 229 23.15 -7.69 -20.72
N ILE A 230 23.57 -6.78 -19.85
CA ILE A 230 24.57 -6.99 -18.79
C ILE A 230 23.83 -6.84 -17.47
N LEU A 231 23.88 -7.88 -16.62
CA LEU A 231 23.22 -7.87 -15.31
C LEU A 231 24.25 -7.55 -14.22
N LEU A 232 23.99 -6.48 -13.50
CA LEU A 232 24.80 -6.01 -12.39
C LEU A 232 23.98 -6.04 -11.10
N LYS A 233 24.65 -6.08 -9.95
CA LYS A 233 24.02 -6.10 -8.62
C LYS A 233 24.68 -5.10 -7.67
N HIS A 234 23.87 -4.35 -6.94
CA HIS A 234 24.31 -3.47 -5.89
C HIS A 234 23.25 -3.38 -4.78
N ASN A 235 23.65 -3.45 -3.50
CA ASN A 235 22.74 -3.44 -2.34
C ASN A 235 21.56 -4.44 -2.46
N ASN A 236 21.85 -5.65 -2.96
CA ASN A 236 20.88 -6.71 -3.22
C ASN A 236 19.84 -6.44 -4.34
N LEU A 237 19.87 -5.28 -4.98
CA LEU A 237 19.05 -4.96 -6.15
C LEU A 237 19.86 -5.11 -7.44
N HIS A 238 19.18 -5.44 -8.52
CA HIS A 238 19.79 -5.68 -9.82
C HIS A 238 19.54 -4.52 -10.80
N LEU A 239 20.49 -4.31 -11.71
CA LEU A 239 20.39 -3.40 -12.83
C LEU A 239 20.77 -4.14 -14.12
N GLU A 240 20.00 -3.96 -15.17
CA GLU A 240 20.33 -4.45 -16.50
C GLU A 240 20.77 -3.27 -17.40
N LEU A 241 21.96 -3.36 -17.97
CA LEU A 241 22.36 -2.47 -19.07
C LEU A 241 21.91 -3.10 -20.39
N HIS A 242 20.98 -2.48 -21.08
CA HIS A 242 20.48 -2.93 -22.36
C HIS A 242 21.27 -2.27 -23.50
N VAL A 243 22.01 -3.06 -24.27
CA VAL A 243 22.85 -2.59 -25.35
C VAL A 243 22.18 -2.86 -26.72
N ASP A 244 21.97 -1.77 -27.48
CA ASP A 244 21.42 -1.84 -28.83
C ASP A 244 21.79 -0.57 -29.61
N ARG A 245 22.83 -0.65 -30.42
CA ARG A 245 23.35 0.49 -31.21
C ARG A 245 22.45 0.93 -32.38
N GLN A 246 21.44 0.12 -32.73
CA GLN A 246 20.49 0.47 -33.79
C GLN A 246 19.29 1.25 -33.24
N HIS A 247 19.08 1.20 -31.93
CA HIS A 247 18.02 1.95 -31.23
C HIS A 247 18.34 3.45 -31.25
N ILE A 248 17.33 4.32 -31.39
CA ILE A 248 17.51 5.78 -31.46
C ILE A 248 18.33 6.36 -30.31
N ILE A 249 18.12 5.84 -29.08
CA ILE A 249 18.88 6.25 -27.87
C ILE A 249 20.26 5.60 -27.87
N GLY A 250 20.34 4.28 -28.10
CA GLY A 250 21.62 3.57 -28.09
C GLY A 250 22.59 4.02 -29.18
N SER A 251 22.11 4.56 -30.32
CA SER A 251 22.95 5.16 -31.37
C SER A 251 23.64 6.47 -30.90
N SER A 252 23.10 7.15 -29.92
CA SER A 252 23.67 8.37 -29.31
C SER A 252 24.55 8.10 -28.09
N ASP A 253 24.59 6.87 -27.57
CA ASP A 253 25.46 6.44 -26.47
C ASP A 253 26.74 5.77 -27.00
N LEU A 254 27.92 6.16 -26.51
CA LEU A 254 29.22 5.61 -26.95
C LEU A 254 29.28 4.08 -26.85
N ALA A 255 28.76 3.51 -25.76
CA ALA A 255 28.71 2.08 -25.52
C ALA A 255 27.49 1.39 -26.17
N GLY A 256 26.55 2.16 -26.72
CA GLY A 256 25.31 1.65 -27.30
C GLY A 256 24.23 1.32 -26.27
N ILE A 257 24.31 1.88 -25.04
CA ILE A 257 23.28 1.66 -24.03
C ILE A 257 22.01 2.40 -24.45
N LYS A 258 20.93 1.65 -24.65
CA LYS A 258 19.61 2.20 -24.98
C LYS A 258 18.72 2.43 -23.76
N ASP A 259 18.99 1.71 -22.65
CA ASP A 259 18.24 1.79 -21.40
C ASP A 259 19.02 1.14 -20.26
N ILE A 260 18.72 1.55 -19.03
CA ILE A 260 19.01 0.82 -17.81
C ILE A 260 17.69 0.38 -17.22
N VAL A 261 17.49 -0.93 -17.08
CA VAL A 261 16.32 -1.49 -16.43
C VAL A 261 16.68 -1.86 -15.01
N MET A 262 15.97 -1.29 -14.06
CA MET A 262 16.21 -1.47 -12.63
C MET A 262 15.23 -2.47 -12.03
N GLU A 263 15.70 -3.29 -11.09
CA GLU A 263 14.85 -3.98 -10.15
C GLU A 263 14.26 -2.94 -9.20
N ALA A 264 12.93 -2.76 -9.22
CA ALA A 264 12.24 -1.63 -8.64
C ALA A 264 11.16 -2.04 -7.63
N ALA A 265 9.94 -2.36 -8.08
CA ALA A 265 8.89 -2.80 -7.18
C ALA A 265 9.15 -4.23 -6.69
N VAL A 266 9.91 -4.36 -5.62
CA VAL A 266 10.31 -5.66 -5.05
C VAL A 266 9.08 -6.44 -4.60
N SER A 267 8.14 -5.75 -3.95
CA SER A 267 6.85 -6.30 -3.56
C SER A 267 5.70 -5.36 -3.94
N THR A 268 4.50 -5.91 -3.99
CA THR A 268 3.27 -5.18 -4.34
C THR A 268 2.12 -5.67 -3.47
N ILE A 269 1.36 -4.75 -2.91
CA ILE A 269 0.10 -5.03 -2.22
C ILE A 269 -1.04 -4.89 -3.22
N MET A 270 -1.72 -6.00 -3.48
CA MET A 270 -3.00 -6.05 -4.18
C MET A 270 -4.08 -5.72 -3.16
N ASP A 271 -4.72 -4.57 -3.30
CA ASP A 271 -5.57 -4.03 -2.27
C ASP A 271 -7.05 -4.40 -2.49
N CYS A 272 -7.71 -4.97 -1.46
CA CYS A 272 -9.16 -5.17 -1.42
C CYS A 272 -9.86 -4.11 -0.55
N GLU A 273 -9.12 -3.18 0.04
CA GLU A 273 -9.59 -2.32 1.11
C GLU A 273 -9.67 -0.85 0.66
N ASP A 274 -8.84 0.06 1.15
CA ASP A 274 -9.03 1.52 1.01
C ASP A 274 -9.09 2.03 -0.42
N SER A 275 -8.36 1.43 -1.34
CA SER A 275 -8.33 1.84 -2.76
C SER A 275 -9.43 1.17 -3.62
N VAL A 276 -10.30 0.37 -3.03
CA VAL A 276 -11.32 -0.42 -3.73
C VAL A 276 -12.74 -0.08 -3.28
N THR A 277 -13.67 -0.03 -4.23
CA THR A 277 -15.09 0.22 -3.99
C THR A 277 -15.91 -1.07 -4.14
N ALA A 278 -15.61 -2.09 -3.35
CA ALA A 278 -16.32 -3.37 -3.38
C ALA A 278 -17.37 -3.42 -2.26
N VAL A 279 -18.64 -3.18 -2.60
CA VAL A 279 -19.73 -3.03 -1.63
C VAL A 279 -20.77 -4.17 -1.67
N ASP A 280 -20.67 -5.06 -2.65
CA ASP A 280 -21.59 -6.20 -2.84
C ASP A 280 -20.89 -7.40 -3.51
N ALA A 281 -21.64 -8.46 -3.77
CA ALA A 281 -21.13 -9.69 -4.38
C ALA A 281 -20.55 -9.46 -5.79
N GLU A 282 -21.15 -8.60 -6.59
CA GLU A 282 -20.70 -8.30 -7.95
C GLU A 282 -19.27 -7.71 -7.91
N ASP A 283 -19.07 -6.74 -7.06
CA ASP A 283 -17.77 -6.09 -6.87
C ASP A 283 -16.73 -7.08 -6.31
N LYS A 284 -17.10 -7.89 -5.30
CA LYS A 284 -16.22 -8.90 -4.70
C LYS A 284 -15.80 -9.98 -5.69
N VAL A 285 -16.68 -10.39 -6.57
CA VAL A 285 -16.37 -11.37 -7.64
C VAL A 285 -15.26 -10.83 -8.56
N ILE A 286 -15.27 -9.53 -8.89
CA ILE A 286 -14.21 -8.91 -9.70
C ILE A 286 -12.86 -8.94 -8.94
N VAL A 287 -12.89 -8.58 -7.67
CA VAL A 287 -11.70 -8.60 -6.77
C VAL A 287 -11.10 -10.01 -6.72
N TYR A 288 -11.89 -11.01 -6.37
CA TYR A 288 -11.41 -12.39 -6.21
C TYR A 288 -10.99 -13.02 -7.55
N ARG A 289 -11.67 -12.72 -8.66
CA ARG A 289 -11.29 -13.21 -9.98
C ARG A 289 -9.92 -12.67 -10.42
N ASN A 290 -9.65 -11.39 -10.18
CA ASN A 290 -8.35 -10.81 -10.50
C ASN A 290 -7.24 -11.42 -9.63
N TRP A 291 -7.49 -11.61 -8.33
CA TRP A 291 -6.55 -12.29 -7.45
C TRP A 291 -6.31 -13.75 -7.89
N LEU A 292 -7.36 -14.47 -8.22
CA LEU A 292 -7.26 -15.83 -8.75
C LEU A 292 -6.39 -15.90 -10.01
N GLY A 293 -6.59 -14.98 -10.96
CA GLY A 293 -5.80 -14.93 -12.18
C GLY A 293 -4.32 -14.62 -11.94
N LEU A 294 -4.02 -13.79 -10.91
CA LEU A 294 -2.64 -13.57 -10.47
C LEU A 294 -2.03 -14.83 -9.86
N MET A 295 -2.76 -15.55 -9.02
CA MET A 295 -2.30 -16.79 -8.36
C MET A 295 -2.18 -17.95 -9.33
N LYS A 296 -3.04 -18.05 -10.33
CA LYS A 296 -2.91 -19.00 -11.45
C LYS A 296 -1.77 -18.62 -12.41
N GLY A 297 -1.34 -17.36 -12.43
CA GLY A 297 -0.33 -16.85 -13.35
C GLY A 297 -0.86 -16.60 -14.76
N ASP A 298 -2.17 -16.57 -14.97
CA ASP A 298 -2.83 -16.46 -16.27
C ASP A 298 -3.65 -15.15 -16.46
N LEU A 299 -3.69 -14.27 -15.45
CA LEU A 299 -4.36 -12.98 -15.59
C LEU A 299 -3.88 -12.26 -16.85
N SER A 300 -4.82 -11.87 -17.70
CA SER A 300 -4.55 -11.14 -18.95
C SER A 300 -5.66 -10.17 -19.27
N ILE A 301 -5.31 -9.10 -19.98
CA ILE A 301 -6.27 -8.10 -20.49
C ILE A 301 -5.93 -7.73 -21.93
N GLU A 302 -6.94 -7.40 -22.69
CA GLU A 302 -6.78 -6.82 -24.03
C GLU A 302 -6.87 -5.31 -23.95
N LEU A 303 -5.93 -4.62 -24.60
CA LEU A 303 -5.86 -3.16 -24.69
C LEU A 303 -5.79 -2.73 -26.14
N GLN A 304 -6.55 -1.69 -26.48
CA GLN A 304 -6.43 -1.03 -27.78
C GLN A 304 -5.31 0.03 -27.73
N LYS A 305 -4.28 -0.12 -28.55
CA LYS A 305 -3.19 0.85 -28.66
C LYS A 305 -2.85 1.09 -30.14
N ASN A 306 -3.01 2.33 -30.59
CA ASN A 306 -2.74 2.73 -31.98
C ASN A 306 -3.46 1.86 -33.05
N GLY A 307 -4.72 1.47 -32.77
CA GLY A 307 -5.52 0.64 -33.68
C GLY A 307 -5.19 -0.87 -33.63
N ASN A 308 -4.26 -1.30 -32.81
CA ASN A 308 -3.91 -2.70 -32.59
C ASN A 308 -4.39 -3.19 -31.22
N THR A 309 -4.89 -4.43 -31.17
CA THR A 309 -5.17 -5.12 -29.92
C THR A 309 -3.87 -5.70 -29.36
N ILE A 310 -3.51 -5.30 -28.15
CA ILE A 310 -2.35 -5.82 -27.41
C ILE A 310 -2.86 -6.59 -26.19
N THR A 311 -2.46 -7.85 -26.08
CA THR A 311 -2.73 -8.65 -24.86
C THR A 311 -1.63 -8.37 -23.83
N ARG A 312 -2.00 -7.79 -22.70
CA ARG A 312 -1.12 -7.65 -21.54
C ARG A 312 -1.32 -8.82 -20.60
N LYS A 313 -0.23 -9.41 -20.14
CA LYS A 313 -0.20 -10.58 -19.24
C LYS A 313 0.95 -10.47 -18.27
N LEU A 314 0.99 -11.34 -17.27
CA LEU A 314 2.12 -11.46 -16.35
C LEU A 314 3.41 -11.80 -17.10
N ASN A 315 4.50 -11.12 -16.74
CA ASN A 315 5.83 -11.41 -17.26
C ASN A 315 6.30 -12.81 -16.81
N GLY A 316 7.10 -13.47 -17.64
CA GLY A 316 7.90 -14.63 -17.23
C GLY A 316 9.08 -14.24 -16.37
N ASP A 317 9.78 -15.24 -15.82
CA ASP A 317 11.06 -15.02 -15.17
C ASP A 317 12.09 -14.57 -16.22
N ARG A 318 13.13 -13.88 -15.75
CA ARG A 318 14.19 -13.33 -16.59
C ARG A 318 15.37 -14.29 -16.58
N HIS A 319 15.83 -14.74 -17.75
CA HIS A 319 16.87 -15.76 -17.89
C HIS A 319 18.20 -15.14 -18.31
N TYR A 320 19.29 -15.60 -17.71
CA TYR A 320 20.65 -15.12 -17.95
C TYR A 320 21.64 -16.26 -17.95
N LEU A 321 22.82 -15.97 -18.45
CA LEU A 321 24.02 -16.76 -18.23
C LEU A 321 24.85 -16.10 -17.09
N ASP A 322 25.30 -16.90 -16.13
CA ASP A 322 26.22 -16.43 -15.10
C ASP A 322 27.63 -16.13 -15.71
N PRO A 323 28.58 -15.56 -14.94
CA PRO A 323 29.94 -15.32 -15.41
C PRO A 323 30.67 -16.56 -15.93
N LYS A 324 30.24 -17.77 -15.57
CA LYS A 324 30.79 -19.03 -16.01
C LYS A 324 30.04 -19.64 -17.19
N GLY A 325 28.96 -19.01 -17.65
CA GLY A 325 28.14 -19.50 -18.74
C GLY A 325 27.02 -20.46 -18.35
N ASN A 326 26.70 -20.61 -17.07
CA ASN A 326 25.59 -21.44 -16.60
C ASN A 326 24.29 -20.66 -16.63
N ASP A 327 23.17 -21.29 -16.96
CA ASP A 327 21.85 -20.71 -16.96
C ASP A 327 21.35 -20.46 -15.52
N PHE A 328 20.76 -19.30 -15.31
CA PHE A 328 19.98 -18.98 -14.12
C PHE A 328 18.84 -18.00 -14.43
N SER A 329 17.92 -17.84 -13.48
CA SER A 329 16.80 -16.91 -13.66
C SER A 329 16.53 -16.09 -12.40
N LEU A 330 16.02 -14.87 -12.64
CA LEU A 330 15.49 -13.98 -11.62
C LEU A 330 13.97 -13.84 -11.76
N HIS A 331 13.30 -13.52 -10.68
CA HIS A 331 11.87 -13.20 -10.70
C HIS A 331 11.56 -12.07 -11.66
N GLY A 332 10.65 -12.30 -12.60
CA GLY A 332 10.19 -11.30 -13.54
C GLY A 332 9.06 -10.42 -12.98
N ARG A 333 8.54 -10.74 -11.82
CA ARG A 333 7.37 -10.13 -11.18
C ARG A 333 7.67 -9.72 -9.74
N SER A 334 6.93 -8.72 -9.26
CA SER A 334 6.85 -8.33 -7.86
C SER A 334 6.31 -9.48 -7.00
N LEU A 335 6.79 -9.64 -5.77
CA LEU A 335 6.14 -10.51 -4.79
C LEU A 335 4.81 -9.87 -4.37
N LEU A 336 3.72 -10.61 -4.47
CA LEU A 336 2.38 -10.08 -4.22
C LEU A 336 1.90 -10.42 -2.81
N PHE A 337 1.43 -9.37 -2.12
CA PHE A 337 0.55 -9.47 -0.97
C PHE A 337 -0.89 -9.23 -1.41
N ILE A 338 -1.85 -9.71 -0.64
CA ILE A 338 -3.26 -9.30 -0.72
C ILE A 338 -3.64 -8.57 0.56
N ARG A 339 -4.13 -7.33 0.48
CA ARG A 339 -4.69 -6.64 1.65
C ARG A 339 -6.18 -6.94 1.73
N ASN A 340 -6.57 -7.73 2.72
CA ASN A 340 -7.97 -7.98 3.04
C ASN A 340 -8.56 -6.76 3.75
N VAL A 341 -9.88 -6.70 3.91
CA VAL A 341 -10.52 -5.65 4.71
C VAL A 341 -10.35 -5.90 6.22
N GLY A 342 -10.55 -4.85 7.02
CA GLY A 342 -10.49 -4.89 8.49
C GLY A 342 -11.62 -5.72 9.13
N HIS A 343 -11.88 -5.45 10.42
CA HIS A 343 -12.87 -6.21 11.18
C HIS A 343 -14.27 -5.57 11.19
N LEU A 344 -14.40 -4.29 10.79
CA LEU A 344 -15.64 -3.54 10.98
C LEU A 344 -16.77 -3.96 10.04
N MET A 345 -16.46 -4.08 8.73
CA MET A 345 -17.48 -4.20 7.71
C MET A 345 -18.08 -5.59 7.60
N THR A 346 -19.36 -5.64 7.27
CA THR A 346 -20.08 -6.83 6.83
C THR A 346 -20.37 -6.73 5.33
N ASN A 347 -20.70 -7.87 4.71
CA ASN A 347 -21.03 -7.93 3.30
C ASN A 347 -22.17 -8.92 3.05
N ASN A 348 -23.05 -8.55 2.14
CA ASN A 348 -24.22 -9.35 1.80
C ASN A 348 -23.94 -10.50 0.80
N ALA A 349 -22.71 -10.64 0.30
CA ALA A 349 -22.35 -11.72 -0.62
C ALA A 349 -22.61 -13.11 0.00
N ILE A 350 -22.44 -13.23 1.31
CA ILE A 350 -22.80 -14.40 2.10
C ILE A 350 -23.68 -13.94 3.27
N LEU A 351 -24.84 -14.56 3.44
CA LEU A 351 -25.64 -14.40 4.65
C LEU A 351 -25.53 -15.68 5.50
N ASN A 352 -25.45 -15.49 6.80
CA ASN A 352 -25.39 -16.57 7.76
C ASN A 352 -26.75 -17.31 7.90
N SER A 353 -26.84 -18.31 8.75
CA SER A 353 -28.05 -19.11 9.00
C SER A 353 -29.27 -18.30 9.51
N GLN A 354 -29.02 -17.09 10.01
CA GLN A 354 -30.06 -16.16 10.48
C GLN A 354 -30.45 -15.12 9.42
N GLY A 355 -29.85 -15.16 8.23
CA GLY A 355 -30.08 -14.20 7.15
C GLY A 355 -29.36 -12.86 7.35
N ALA A 356 -28.44 -12.76 8.30
CA ALA A 356 -27.63 -11.59 8.52
C ALA A 356 -26.37 -11.61 7.64
N GLU A 357 -25.88 -10.44 7.27
CA GLU A 357 -24.61 -10.27 6.58
C GLU A 357 -23.44 -10.83 7.41
N THR A 358 -22.39 -11.28 6.73
CA THR A 358 -21.21 -11.87 7.38
C THR A 358 -20.05 -10.89 7.43
N PRO A 359 -19.14 -10.99 8.44
CA PRO A 359 -17.96 -10.17 8.52
C PRO A 359 -17.11 -10.32 7.26
N GLU A 360 -16.92 -9.22 6.55
CA GLU A 360 -16.22 -9.19 5.26
C GLU A 360 -14.76 -9.63 5.39
N GLY A 361 -14.11 -9.28 6.51
CA GLY A 361 -12.73 -9.67 6.76
C GLY A 361 -12.52 -11.17 6.96
N ILE A 362 -13.54 -11.92 7.42
CA ILE A 362 -13.52 -13.40 7.50
C ILE A 362 -13.66 -13.99 6.10
N MET A 363 -14.64 -13.47 5.33
CA MET A 363 -14.85 -13.87 3.94
C MET A 363 -13.61 -13.65 3.08
N ASP A 364 -13.01 -12.46 3.15
CA ASP A 364 -11.78 -12.15 2.43
C ASP A 364 -10.64 -13.10 2.83
N GLY A 365 -10.42 -13.32 4.13
CA GLY A 365 -9.37 -14.20 4.62
C GLY A 365 -9.45 -15.60 4.02
N PHE A 366 -10.67 -16.16 3.95
CA PHE A 366 -10.88 -17.49 3.41
C PHE A 366 -10.81 -17.55 1.88
N ILE A 367 -11.55 -16.68 1.18
CA ILE A 367 -11.63 -16.74 -0.29
C ILE A 367 -10.29 -16.38 -0.94
N THR A 368 -9.57 -15.37 -0.41
CA THR A 368 -8.25 -15.01 -0.95
C THR A 368 -7.22 -16.11 -0.71
N SER A 369 -7.28 -16.81 0.44
CA SER A 369 -6.45 -17.99 0.71
C SER A 369 -6.79 -19.14 -0.23
N LEU A 370 -8.08 -19.40 -0.46
CA LEU A 370 -8.53 -20.43 -1.39
C LEU A 370 -8.03 -20.16 -2.82
N CYS A 371 -8.06 -18.92 -3.30
CA CYS A 371 -7.46 -18.53 -4.58
C CYS A 371 -5.95 -18.79 -4.61
N ALA A 372 -5.24 -18.47 -3.52
CA ALA A 372 -3.79 -18.61 -3.44
C ALA A 372 -3.32 -20.08 -3.39
N LEU A 373 -4.20 -21.06 -3.14
CA LEU A 373 -3.85 -22.48 -3.27
C LEU A 373 -3.32 -22.85 -4.66
N HIS A 374 -3.76 -22.14 -5.71
CA HIS A 374 -3.25 -22.35 -7.06
C HIS A 374 -1.76 -22.03 -7.20
N ASP A 375 -1.28 -21.06 -6.45
CA ASP A 375 0.14 -20.72 -6.41
C ASP A 375 0.93 -21.77 -5.62
N ILE A 376 0.57 -21.99 -4.35
CA ILE A 376 1.39 -22.80 -3.43
C ILE A 376 1.31 -24.32 -3.69
N ARG A 377 0.28 -24.83 -4.35
CA ARG A 377 0.15 -26.22 -4.77
C ARG A 377 0.81 -26.51 -6.12
N GLY A 378 1.57 -25.55 -6.66
CA GLY A 378 2.39 -25.75 -7.87
C GLY A 378 1.61 -25.82 -9.18
N ALA A 379 0.37 -25.39 -9.21
CA ALA A 379 -0.43 -25.31 -10.45
C ALA A 379 -0.03 -24.11 -11.33
N SER A 380 0.59 -23.07 -10.73
CA SER A 380 1.03 -21.88 -11.44
C SER A 380 2.42 -22.03 -12.03
N VAL A 381 2.56 -21.81 -13.35
CA VAL A 381 3.87 -21.73 -14.03
C VAL A 381 4.57 -20.38 -13.78
N LYS A 382 3.91 -19.44 -13.13
CA LYS A 382 4.42 -18.10 -12.79
C LYS A 382 4.16 -17.80 -11.32
N GLY A 383 4.60 -18.72 -10.45
CA GLY A 383 4.36 -18.68 -9.03
C GLY A 383 4.69 -17.35 -8.39
N ASN A 384 3.92 -17.00 -7.37
CA ASN A 384 4.12 -15.80 -6.56
C ASN A 384 5.19 -16.06 -5.50
N SER A 385 4.93 -16.99 -4.57
CA SER A 385 5.87 -17.38 -3.51
C SER A 385 6.72 -18.56 -3.93
N ARG A 386 8.03 -18.48 -3.68
CA ARG A 386 8.97 -19.60 -3.89
C ARG A 386 9.16 -20.45 -2.64
N THR A 387 8.68 -19.98 -1.50
CA THR A 387 8.78 -20.65 -0.20
C THR A 387 7.47 -21.29 0.22
N GLY A 388 6.39 -21.11 -0.56
CA GLY A 388 5.08 -21.68 -0.29
C GLY A 388 4.32 -20.92 0.79
N SER A 389 4.47 -19.60 0.85
CA SER A 389 3.76 -18.71 1.78
C SER A 389 2.69 -17.88 1.08
N ILE A 390 1.62 -17.55 1.81
CA ILE A 390 0.57 -16.64 1.38
C ILE A 390 0.67 -15.39 2.25
N TYR A 391 0.86 -14.23 1.62
CA TYR A 391 1.08 -12.96 2.32
C TYR A 391 -0.21 -12.13 2.36
N ILE A 392 -0.79 -11.96 3.54
CA ILE A 392 -2.03 -11.22 3.74
C ILE A 392 -1.76 -10.00 4.64
N VAL A 393 -2.08 -8.81 4.13
CA VAL A 393 -2.09 -7.58 4.92
C VAL A 393 -3.42 -7.47 5.65
N LYS A 394 -3.38 -7.21 6.96
CA LYS A 394 -4.58 -6.97 7.77
C LYS A 394 -4.56 -5.53 8.27
N PRO A 395 -5.44 -4.65 7.72
CA PRO A 395 -5.52 -3.25 8.08
C PRO A 395 -6.38 -3.03 9.33
N LYS A 396 -6.27 -1.83 9.90
CA LYS A 396 -7.21 -1.28 10.89
C LYS A 396 -7.46 -2.18 12.10
N MET A 397 -6.39 -2.84 12.60
CA MET A 397 -6.44 -3.60 13.86
C MET A 397 -6.18 -2.68 15.05
N HIS A 398 -6.99 -2.79 16.09
CA HIS A 398 -6.90 -2.03 17.34
C HIS A 398 -6.33 -2.87 18.48
N GLY A 399 -5.01 -2.99 18.51
CA GLY A 399 -4.30 -3.65 19.60
C GLY A 399 -4.05 -5.15 19.41
N PRO A 400 -3.36 -5.79 20.36
CA PRO A 400 -2.88 -7.15 20.22
C PRO A 400 -3.98 -8.21 20.23
N GLU A 401 -5.14 -7.94 20.81
CA GLU A 401 -6.28 -8.87 20.82
C GLU A 401 -6.82 -9.09 19.40
N GLU A 402 -6.87 -8.04 18.59
CA GLU A 402 -7.31 -8.14 17.19
C GLU A 402 -6.24 -8.79 16.31
N VAL A 403 -4.96 -8.58 16.60
CA VAL A 403 -3.87 -9.31 15.96
C VAL A 403 -3.95 -10.81 16.30
N THR A 404 -4.21 -11.15 17.57
CA THR A 404 -4.43 -12.54 18.01
C THR A 404 -5.61 -13.17 17.29
N PHE A 405 -6.73 -12.47 17.22
CA PHE A 405 -7.91 -12.92 16.47
C PHE A 405 -7.57 -13.24 15.00
N THR A 406 -6.81 -12.35 14.36
CA THR A 406 -6.37 -12.55 12.97
C THR A 406 -5.47 -13.79 12.83
N CYS A 407 -4.54 -14.00 13.76
CA CYS A 407 -3.67 -15.16 13.77
C CYS A 407 -4.43 -16.47 14.02
N ASP A 408 -5.43 -16.45 14.90
CA ASP A 408 -6.32 -17.59 15.14
C ASP A 408 -7.15 -17.93 13.91
N LEU A 409 -7.74 -16.91 13.26
CA LEU A 409 -8.49 -17.06 12.01
C LEU A 409 -7.59 -17.68 10.92
N PHE A 410 -6.37 -17.21 10.76
CA PHE A 410 -5.42 -17.74 9.78
C PHE A 410 -5.04 -19.19 10.10
N SER A 411 -4.79 -19.51 11.37
CA SER A 411 -4.52 -20.88 11.81
C SER A 411 -5.69 -21.81 11.48
N ARG A 412 -6.92 -21.33 11.69
CA ARG A 412 -8.11 -22.12 11.39
C ARG A 412 -8.34 -22.30 9.89
N ILE A 413 -8.06 -21.27 9.08
CA ILE A 413 -8.09 -21.39 7.61
C ILE A 413 -7.04 -22.41 7.14
N GLU A 414 -5.84 -22.39 7.69
CA GLU A 414 -4.78 -23.37 7.39
C GLU A 414 -5.26 -24.81 7.67
N GLU A 415 -5.87 -25.06 8.80
CA GLU A 415 -6.43 -26.37 9.16
C GLU A 415 -7.53 -26.81 8.19
N LEU A 416 -8.48 -25.92 7.88
CA LEU A 416 -9.62 -26.24 7.00
C LEU A 416 -9.22 -26.44 5.53
N LEU A 417 -8.11 -25.83 5.10
CA LEU A 417 -7.58 -25.96 3.75
C LEU A 417 -6.42 -26.98 3.65
N ASP A 418 -6.11 -27.73 4.74
CA ASP A 418 -5.02 -28.68 4.81
C ASP A 418 -3.67 -28.05 4.40
N LEU A 419 -3.35 -26.92 5.03
CA LEU A 419 -2.10 -26.18 4.83
C LEU A 419 -1.16 -26.39 6.03
N PRO A 420 0.17 -26.39 5.81
CA PRO A 420 1.13 -26.36 6.91
C PRO A 420 0.90 -25.15 7.82
N LYS A 421 1.14 -25.30 9.11
CA LYS A 421 1.07 -24.21 10.10
C LYS A 421 1.93 -23.02 9.66
N ASN A 422 1.40 -21.81 9.83
CA ASN A 422 2.05 -20.55 9.47
C ASN A 422 2.36 -20.40 7.96
N THR A 423 1.60 -21.05 7.08
CA THR A 423 1.59 -20.77 5.63
C THR A 423 1.07 -19.37 5.35
N LEU A 424 0.00 -18.96 6.03
CA LEU A 424 -0.56 -17.61 5.96
C LEU A 424 0.28 -16.66 6.81
N LYS A 425 0.96 -15.73 6.18
CA LYS A 425 1.73 -14.66 6.81
C LYS A 425 0.84 -13.44 6.99
N VAL A 426 1.07 -12.70 8.08
CA VAL A 426 0.32 -11.46 8.36
C VAL A 426 1.22 -10.24 8.20
N GLY A 427 0.76 -9.25 7.44
CA GLY A 427 1.26 -7.90 7.48
C GLY A 427 0.41 -7.07 8.44
N ILE A 428 1.01 -6.52 9.48
CA ILE A 428 0.34 -5.65 10.45
C ILE A 428 0.46 -4.22 9.97
N MET A 429 -0.69 -3.56 9.72
CA MET A 429 -0.70 -2.12 9.55
C MET A 429 -0.68 -1.45 10.93
N ASP A 430 0.38 -0.70 11.18
CA ASP A 430 0.51 0.17 12.34
C ASP A 430 -0.15 1.51 12.00
N GLU A 431 -1.48 1.55 12.09
CA GLU A 431 -2.28 2.68 11.61
C GLU A 431 -3.45 3.03 12.54
N GLU A 432 -3.56 2.36 13.68
CA GLU A 432 -4.52 2.69 14.72
C GLU A 432 -3.76 3.00 16.03
N ARG A 433 -4.21 4.00 16.76
CA ARG A 433 -3.51 4.51 17.94
C ARG A 433 -3.21 3.41 18.97
N ARG A 434 -4.21 2.54 19.25
CA ARG A 434 -4.05 1.45 20.20
C ARG A 434 -3.03 0.40 19.74
N THR A 435 -2.87 0.20 18.43
CA THR A 435 -1.82 -0.65 17.88
C THR A 435 -0.46 0.02 18.00
N SER A 436 -0.33 1.29 17.67
CA SER A 436 0.95 2.03 17.73
C SER A 436 1.54 2.04 19.14
N ILE A 437 0.73 2.33 20.16
CA ILE A 437 1.22 2.40 21.54
C ILE A 437 1.44 1.02 22.19
N ASN A 438 0.91 -0.05 21.58
CA ASN A 438 1.08 -1.45 22.00
C ASN A 438 1.78 -2.30 20.94
N LEU A 439 2.56 -1.69 20.03
CA LEU A 439 3.12 -2.37 18.85
C LEU A 439 3.92 -3.62 19.19
N LYS A 440 4.71 -3.56 20.27
CA LYS A 440 5.49 -4.73 20.74
C LYS A 440 4.59 -5.91 21.10
N ALA A 441 3.44 -5.66 21.72
CA ALA A 441 2.46 -6.70 22.04
C ALA A 441 1.75 -7.22 20.78
N CYS A 442 1.47 -6.36 19.81
CA CYS A 442 0.92 -6.75 18.51
C CYS A 442 1.88 -7.68 17.75
N ILE A 443 3.18 -7.33 17.70
CA ILE A 443 4.21 -8.19 17.11
C ILE A 443 4.33 -9.53 17.85
N ALA A 444 4.25 -9.52 19.18
CA ALA A 444 4.29 -10.74 19.99
C ALA A 444 3.16 -11.70 19.61
N ALA A 445 1.93 -11.18 19.43
CA ALA A 445 0.76 -11.96 19.04
C ALA A 445 0.92 -12.64 17.67
N ALA A 446 1.74 -12.08 16.78
CA ALA A 446 1.98 -12.59 15.43
C ALA A 446 3.41 -13.12 15.23
N SER A 447 4.19 -13.36 16.29
CA SER A 447 5.64 -13.60 16.24
C SER A 447 6.08 -14.78 15.36
N GLU A 448 5.20 -15.75 15.10
CA GLU A 448 5.48 -16.90 14.24
C GLU A 448 5.13 -16.68 12.77
N ARG A 449 4.34 -15.62 12.42
CA ARG A 449 3.80 -15.41 11.06
C ARG A 449 3.86 -13.98 10.55
N VAL A 450 4.36 -13.01 11.33
CA VAL A 450 4.47 -11.62 10.87
C VAL A 450 5.43 -11.52 9.67
N ALA A 451 4.94 -10.95 8.56
CA ALA A 451 5.72 -10.73 7.34
C ALA A 451 6.10 -9.26 7.15
N PHE A 452 5.34 -8.33 7.72
CA PHE A 452 5.73 -6.93 7.81
C PHE A 452 4.94 -6.18 8.90
N ILE A 453 5.51 -5.05 9.31
CA ILE A 453 4.83 -3.95 9.97
C ILE A 453 4.98 -2.72 9.07
N ASN A 454 3.96 -1.86 9.00
CA ASN A 454 4.01 -0.68 8.15
C ASN A 454 3.25 0.48 8.80
N THR A 455 3.83 1.68 8.77
CA THR A 455 3.17 2.89 9.21
C THR A 455 2.16 3.38 8.18
N GLY A 456 0.87 3.49 8.58
CA GLY A 456 -0.21 4.06 7.78
C GLY A 456 -0.63 5.41 8.37
N PHE A 457 0.19 6.46 8.17
CA PHE A 457 0.03 7.74 8.88
C PHE A 457 -1.31 8.45 8.60
N LEU A 458 -1.96 8.19 7.47
CA LEU A 458 -3.26 8.78 7.16
C LEU A 458 -4.34 8.26 8.11
N ASP A 459 -4.53 6.94 8.18
CA ASP A 459 -5.45 6.32 9.14
C ASP A 459 -5.04 6.61 10.57
N ARG A 460 -3.73 6.54 10.88
CA ARG A 460 -3.21 6.84 12.22
C ARG A 460 -3.58 8.25 12.69
N THR A 461 -3.54 9.24 11.78
CA THR A 461 -3.97 10.61 12.06
C THR A 461 -5.50 10.69 12.26
N GLY A 462 -6.26 10.00 11.43
CA GLY A 462 -7.72 9.93 11.57
C GLY A 462 -8.15 9.31 12.90
N ASP A 463 -7.46 8.24 13.31
CA ASP A 463 -7.71 7.59 14.60
C ASP A 463 -7.27 8.45 15.80
N GLU A 464 -6.14 9.19 15.68
CA GLU A 464 -5.73 10.15 16.71
C GLU A 464 -6.83 11.19 16.98
N ILE A 465 -7.41 11.75 15.91
CA ILE A 465 -8.49 12.75 16.04
C ILE A 465 -9.72 12.12 16.68
N HIS A 466 -10.14 10.94 16.22
CA HIS A 466 -11.33 10.28 16.74
C HIS A 466 -11.17 9.86 18.19
N THR A 467 -10.10 9.16 18.51
CA THR A 467 -9.81 8.68 19.88
C THR A 467 -9.73 9.83 20.88
N SER A 468 -9.20 10.98 20.45
CA SER A 468 -9.06 12.19 21.29
C SER A 468 -10.12 13.24 21.02
N MET A 469 -11.26 12.86 20.41
CA MET A 469 -12.32 13.77 19.98
C MET A 469 -12.76 14.77 21.07
N GLN A 470 -12.85 14.29 22.30
CA GLN A 470 -13.32 15.08 23.45
C GLN A 470 -12.18 15.76 24.23
N ALA A 471 -10.92 15.61 23.82
CA ALA A 471 -9.79 16.22 24.51
C ALA A 471 -9.68 17.74 24.26
N GLY A 472 -10.18 18.23 23.13
CA GLY A 472 -10.14 19.63 22.74
C GLY A 472 -10.09 19.83 21.24
N ILE A 473 -9.87 21.07 20.83
CA ILE A 473 -9.78 21.46 19.41
C ILE A 473 -8.46 20.94 18.84
N MET A 474 -8.53 20.16 17.77
CA MET A 474 -7.35 19.65 17.06
C MET A 474 -6.67 20.73 16.22
N LEU A 475 -5.36 20.61 16.06
CA LEU A 475 -4.57 21.42 15.13
C LEU A 475 -5.05 21.22 13.68
N PRO A 476 -4.87 22.22 12.79
CA PRO A 476 -4.98 22.02 11.35
C PRO A 476 -4.11 20.87 10.87
N LYS A 477 -4.60 20.06 9.91
CA LYS A 477 -3.92 18.82 9.48
C LYS A 477 -2.48 19.04 8.97
N GLY A 478 -2.20 20.19 8.37
CA GLY A 478 -0.85 20.54 7.90
C GLY A 478 0.15 20.74 9.03
N ILE A 479 -0.30 21.31 10.17
CA ILE A 479 0.51 21.52 11.38
C ILE A 479 0.62 20.21 12.17
N MET A 480 -0.43 19.40 12.18
CA MET A 480 -0.47 18.11 12.88
C MET A 480 0.63 17.16 12.41
N LYS A 481 0.94 17.18 11.10
CA LYS A 481 2.04 16.38 10.50
C LYS A 481 3.46 16.77 10.97
N GLN A 482 3.61 17.89 11.68
CA GLN A 482 4.88 18.41 12.19
C GLN A 482 5.03 18.24 13.71
N GLN A 483 4.04 17.63 14.35
CA GLN A 483 4.04 17.43 15.79
C GLN A 483 4.89 16.24 16.21
N ALA A 484 5.38 16.26 17.46
CA ALA A 484 6.28 15.25 18.01
C ALA A 484 5.70 13.83 17.95
N TRP A 485 4.37 13.68 18.15
CA TRP A 485 3.72 12.38 18.17
C TRP A 485 3.88 11.60 16.87
N ILE A 486 3.91 12.28 15.72
CA ILE A 486 4.02 11.58 14.43
C ILE A 486 5.46 11.14 14.16
N ALA A 487 6.45 11.96 14.55
CA ALA A 487 7.85 11.55 14.49
C ALA A 487 8.12 10.37 15.42
N ALA A 488 7.61 10.44 16.67
CA ALA A 488 7.68 9.34 17.62
C ALA A 488 7.01 8.06 17.09
N TYR A 489 5.86 8.18 16.44
CA TYR A 489 5.17 7.05 15.81
C TYR A 489 5.98 6.40 14.69
N GLU A 490 6.55 7.20 13.79
CA GLU A 490 7.37 6.69 12.69
C GLU A 490 8.64 6.01 13.20
N ASP A 491 9.31 6.58 14.19
CA ASP A 491 10.53 6.01 14.78
C ASP A 491 10.22 4.76 15.63
N ASN A 492 9.14 4.78 16.44
CA ASN A 492 8.71 3.65 17.25
C ASN A 492 8.46 2.39 16.41
N ASN A 493 7.91 2.54 15.22
CA ASN A 493 7.68 1.42 14.32
C ASN A 493 8.98 0.69 13.97
N VAL A 494 10.05 1.42 13.63
CA VAL A 494 11.37 0.85 13.31
C VAL A 494 12.04 0.28 14.56
N GLU A 495 12.13 1.06 15.64
CA GLU A 495 12.81 0.65 16.87
C GLU A 495 12.17 -0.61 17.47
N THR A 496 10.84 -0.64 17.55
CA THR A 496 10.10 -1.79 18.06
C THR A 496 10.25 -3.01 17.16
N GLY A 497 10.21 -2.80 15.83
CA GLY A 497 10.42 -3.88 14.86
C GLY A 497 11.79 -4.51 15.01
N LEU A 498 12.85 -3.71 15.08
CA LEU A 498 14.22 -4.20 15.28
C LEU A 498 14.39 -4.87 16.64
N ALA A 499 13.87 -4.28 17.71
CA ALA A 499 13.92 -4.86 19.05
C ALA A 499 13.19 -6.21 19.16
N CYS A 500 12.18 -6.46 18.32
CA CYS A 500 11.47 -7.73 18.23
C CYS A 500 12.12 -8.74 17.27
N GLY A 501 13.22 -8.38 16.59
CA GLY A 501 13.95 -9.26 15.69
C GLY A 501 13.33 -9.44 14.32
N LEU A 502 12.73 -8.40 13.73
CA LEU A 502 12.18 -8.43 12.38
C LEU A 502 13.27 -8.47 11.31
N GLN A 503 14.46 -7.94 11.58
CA GLN A 503 15.57 -7.96 10.63
C GLN A 503 15.83 -9.38 10.10
N GLY A 504 15.84 -9.52 8.77
CA GLY A 504 16.02 -10.82 8.10
C GLY A 504 14.82 -11.77 8.16
N ARG A 505 13.65 -11.34 8.68
CA ARG A 505 12.46 -12.19 8.85
C ARG A 505 11.18 -11.54 8.36
N ALA A 506 11.08 -10.22 8.45
CA ALA A 506 9.90 -9.45 8.08
C ALA A 506 10.32 -8.05 7.61
N GLN A 507 9.48 -7.42 6.80
CA GLN A 507 9.69 -6.05 6.35
C GLN A 507 9.34 -5.04 7.46
N ILE A 508 10.04 -3.91 7.46
CA ILE A 508 9.65 -2.69 8.16
C ILE A 508 9.33 -1.66 7.08
N GLY A 509 8.07 -1.24 6.99
CA GLY A 509 7.57 -0.42 5.90
C GLY A 509 7.17 0.98 6.34
N LYS A 510 7.20 1.90 5.38
CA LYS A 510 6.79 3.29 5.50
C LYS A 510 5.71 3.69 4.50
N GLY A 511 5.02 4.79 4.80
CA GLY A 511 3.85 5.26 4.09
C GLY A 511 4.05 5.67 2.63
N MET A 512 2.92 5.99 2.00
CA MET A 512 2.80 6.31 0.58
C MET A 512 3.34 7.71 0.25
N TRP A 513 4.01 7.82 -0.91
CA TRP A 513 4.24 9.09 -1.57
C TRP A 513 2.97 9.50 -2.34
N ALA A 514 2.27 10.53 -1.86
CA ALA A 514 0.95 10.89 -2.39
C ALA A 514 0.96 11.79 -3.64
N LYS A 515 2.14 12.35 -4.03
CA LYS A 515 2.26 13.33 -5.13
C LYS A 515 2.84 12.67 -6.39
N PRO A 516 2.06 11.98 -7.24
CA PRO A 516 2.57 11.19 -8.36
C PRO A 516 3.26 12.02 -9.46
N ASP A 517 3.00 13.32 -9.53
CA ASP A 517 3.58 14.23 -10.52
C ASP A 517 4.84 14.97 -9.98
N CYS A 518 5.19 14.82 -8.70
CA CYS A 518 6.30 15.52 -8.03
C CYS A 518 7.46 14.54 -7.74
N MET A 519 8.05 13.98 -8.77
CA MET A 519 9.12 12.98 -8.62
C MET A 519 10.45 13.60 -8.19
N ALA A 520 10.73 14.85 -8.58
CA ALA A 520 11.91 15.58 -8.08
C ALA A 520 11.88 15.77 -6.55
N GLU A 521 10.71 16.13 -6.00
CA GLU A 521 10.51 16.25 -4.56
C GLU A 521 10.63 14.88 -3.87
N MET A 522 10.06 13.83 -4.46
CA MET A 522 10.21 12.46 -3.96
C MET A 522 11.68 12.03 -3.88
N MET A 523 12.44 12.27 -4.94
CA MET A 523 13.86 11.93 -4.97
C MET A 523 14.69 12.72 -3.95
N ALA A 524 14.29 13.93 -3.61
CA ALA A 524 14.98 14.75 -2.62
C ALA A 524 14.66 14.34 -1.16
N THR A 525 13.46 13.82 -0.89
CA THR A 525 12.98 13.65 0.49
C THR A 525 12.83 12.18 0.92
N LYS A 526 12.43 11.27 0.02
CA LYS A 526 12.07 9.89 0.38
C LYS A 526 13.28 9.00 0.73
N LEU A 527 14.50 9.52 0.60
CA LEU A 527 15.72 8.91 1.12
C LEU A 527 15.66 8.70 2.65
N GLU A 528 14.89 9.52 3.36
CA GLU A 528 14.70 9.40 4.81
C GLU A 528 14.16 8.01 5.20
N HIS A 529 13.36 7.35 4.36
CA HIS A 529 12.79 6.04 4.67
C HIS A 529 13.85 4.93 4.81
N PRO A 530 14.71 4.62 3.82
CA PRO A 530 15.78 3.65 4.02
C PRO A 530 16.81 4.12 5.07
N MET A 531 17.03 5.43 5.24
CA MET A 531 17.88 5.97 6.30
C MET A 531 17.31 5.75 7.70
N SER A 532 16.00 5.68 7.86
CA SER A 532 15.35 5.30 9.14
C SER A 532 15.49 3.81 9.47
N GLY A 533 15.99 2.97 8.55
CA GLY A 533 16.07 1.52 8.71
C GLY A 533 14.87 0.75 8.15
N ALA A 534 13.96 1.43 7.44
CA ALA A 534 12.84 0.77 6.78
C ALA A 534 13.28 0.00 5.53
N THR A 535 12.88 -1.26 5.43
CA THR A 535 13.22 -2.13 4.29
C THR A 535 12.35 -1.87 3.07
N THR A 536 11.22 -1.20 3.25
CA THR A 536 10.33 -0.84 2.16
C THR A 536 9.58 0.45 2.44
N ALA A 537 9.09 1.10 1.38
CA ALA A 537 8.17 2.23 1.49
C ALA A 537 7.24 2.27 0.28
N TRP A 538 6.03 2.76 0.48
CA TRP A 538 5.00 2.77 -0.55
C TRP A 538 5.20 3.87 -1.57
N VAL A 539 4.93 3.52 -2.83
CA VAL A 539 4.98 4.43 -3.98
C VAL A 539 3.76 4.26 -4.87
N PRO A 540 3.29 5.35 -5.55
CA PRO A 540 2.00 5.37 -6.22
C PRO A 540 2.02 4.81 -7.65
N SER A 541 3.19 4.56 -8.24
CA SER A 541 3.30 4.16 -9.64
C SER A 541 4.59 3.39 -9.95
N PRO A 542 4.63 2.64 -11.07
CA PRO A 542 5.85 1.96 -11.52
C PRO A 542 7.05 2.91 -11.71
N ASN A 543 6.83 4.11 -12.26
CA ASN A 543 7.93 5.10 -12.42
C ASN A 543 8.44 5.58 -11.06
N ALA A 544 7.54 5.83 -10.11
CA ALA A 544 7.93 6.18 -8.75
C ALA A 544 8.73 5.04 -8.08
N ALA A 545 8.38 3.77 -8.35
CA ALA A 545 9.13 2.63 -7.85
C ALA A 545 10.56 2.60 -8.40
N VAL A 546 10.75 2.84 -9.70
CA VAL A 546 12.08 2.91 -10.33
C VAL A 546 12.92 4.03 -9.70
N LEU A 547 12.34 5.21 -9.55
CA LEU A 547 13.06 6.35 -8.98
C LEU A 547 13.34 6.16 -7.48
N HIS A 548 12.40 5.57 -6.72
CA HIS A 548 12.64 5.28 -5.31
C HIS A 548 13.67 4.15 -5.09
N ALA A 549 13.81 3.22 -6.03
CA ALA A 549 14.86 2.19 -5.98
C ALA A 549 16.27 2.80 -5.93
N LEU A 550 16.47 3.99 -6.49
CA LEU A 550 17.73 4.72 -6.41
C LEU A 550 18.17 5.00 -4.96
N HIS A 551 17.24 5.21 -4.04
CA HIS A 551 17.52 5.43 -2.62
C HIS A 551 18.07 4.15 -1.95
N TYR A 552 17.58 2.97 -2.36
CA TYR A 552 18.08 1.68 -1.86
C TYR A 552 19.46 1.31 -2.45
N HIS A 553 19.86 1.93 -3.56
CA HIS A 553 21.25 1.90 -4.01
C HIS A 553 22.15 2.84 -3.21
N GLN A 554 21.61 3.91 -2.60
CA GLN A 554 22.38 4.82 -1.74
C GLN A 554 22.54 4.28 -0.32
N VAL A 555 21.59 3.47 0.18
CA VAL A 555 21.57 2.95 1.54
C VAL A 555 21.45 1.43 1.53
N LEU A 556 22.44 0.73 2.07
CA LEU A 556 22.30 -0.68 2.41
C LEU A 556 21.55 -0.79 3.74
N VAL A 557 20.26 -1.06 3.64
CA VAL A 557 19.34 -0.99 4.79
C VAL A 557 19.75 -1.95 5.91
N GLN A 558 20.31 -3.13 5.60
CA GLN A 558 20.79 -4.09 6.59
C GLN A 558 21.92 -3.49 7.46
N ASP A 559 22.84 -2.75 6.86
CA ASP A 559 23.91 -2.07 7.61
C ASP A 559 23.33 -0.96 8.48
N ARG A 560 22.38 -0.19 7.94
CA ARG A 560 21.67 0.82 8.71
C ARG A 560 20.91 0.23 9.90
N GLN A 561 20.25 -0.91 9.73
CA GLN A 561 19.58 -1.63 10.83
C GLN A 561 20.57 -2.15 11.86
N ASN A 562 21.74 -2.62 11.43
CA ASN A 562 22.82 -3.01 12.35
C ASN A 562 23.32 -1.82 13.19
N GLU A 563 23.49 -0.65 12.59
CA GLU A 563 23.82 0.59 13.31
C GLU A 563 22.76 0.95 14.36
N LEU A 564 21.48 0.85 14.00
CA LEU A 564 20.35 1.16 14.88
C LEU A 564 20.20 0.16 16.04
N THR A 565 20.67 -1.05 15.88
CA THR A 565 20.62 -2.11 16.92
C THR A 565 21.90 -2.14 17.79
N ASP A 566 22.94 -1.40 17.44
CA ASP A 566 24.15 -1.31 18.26
C ASP A 566 23.80 -0.64 19.61
N ILE A 567 24.31 -1.23 20.70
CA ILE A 567 24.10 -0.76 22.08
C ILE A 567 24.53 0.71 22.28
N ALA A 568 25.43 1.21 21.46
CA ALA A 568 25.88 2.61 21.47
C ALA A 568 24.84 3.60 20.86
N TYR A 569 23.86 3.12 20.13
CA TYR A 569 22.80 3.94 19.54
C TYR A 569 21.66 4.11 20.55
N THR A 570 21.52 5.30 21.11
CA THR A 570 20.60 5.60 22.21
C THR A 570 19.43 6.50 21.81
N VAL A 571 18.88 6.37 20.63
CA VAL A 571 17.57 6.98 20.35
C VAL A 571 16.51 6.03 20.91
N LYS A 572 15.78 6.51 21.87
CA LYS A 572 14.59 5.81 22.39
C LYS A 572 13.43 6.75 22.21
N VAL A 573 12.40 6.26 21.51
CA VAL A 573 11.11 6.94 21.46
C VAL A 573 10.54 6.97 22.88
N GLU A 574 10.24 8.17 23.36
CA GLU A 574 9.57 8.33 24.63
C GLU A 574 8.07 8.01 24.45
N GLN A 575 7.55 7.14 25.31
CA GLN A 575 6.13 6.76 25.27
C GLN A 575 5.20 7.97 25.44
N ASP A 576 5.64 8.99 26.15
CA ASP A 576 4.86 10.21 26.37
C ASP A 576 4.71 11.04 25.09
N ASP A 577 5.68 11.00 24.18
CA ASP A 577 5.56 11.61 22.84
C ASP A 577 4.51 10.89 21.99
N LEU A 578 4.46 9.54 22.04
CA LEU A 578 3.42 8.74 21.36
C LEU A 578 2.01 9.02 21.88
N LEU A 579 1.88 9.44 23.13
CA LEU A 579 0.61 9.75 23.79
C LEU A 579 0.21 11.23 23.67
N ALA A 580 1.10 12.08 23.13
CA ALA A 580 0.83 13.51 22.98
C ALA A 580 -0.33 13.75 22.00
N ILE A 581 -1.36 14.45 22.48
CA ILE A 581 -2.54 14.77 21.66
C ILE A 581 -2.28 16.09 20.93
N PRO A 582 -2.47 16.16 19.60
CA PRO A 582 -2.16 17.37 18.80
C PRO A 582 -3.27 18.42 18.90
N LEU A 583 -3.44 19.03 20.06
CA LEU A 583 -4.42 20.06 20.32
C LEU A 583 -3.97 21.44 19.87
N LEU A 584 -4.93 22.29 19.49
CA LEU A 584 -4.70 23.69 19.12
C LEU A 584 -4.05 24.48 20.28
N GLY A 585 -4.43 24.20 21.54
CA GLY A 585 -3.85 24.81 22.73
C GLY A 585 -3.87 26.34 22.68
N GLU A 586 -2.69 26.97 22.85
CA GLU A 586 -2.52 28.43 22.78
C GLU A 586 -2.32 28.96 21.35
N HIS A 587 -2.31 28.11 20.32
CA HIS A 587 -2.20 28.57 18.94
C HIS A 587 -3.47 29.34 18.54
N SER A 588 -3.29 30.50 17.95
CA SER A 588 -4.38 31.28 17.39
C SER A 588 -4.41 31.15 15.88
N LEU A 589 -5.59 30.92 15.33
CA LEU A 589 -5.82 30.90 13.89
C LEU A 589 -6.60 32.17 13.49
N SER A 590 -6.19 32.80 12.40
CA SER A 590 -6.98 33.89 11.81
C SER A 590 -8.26 33.35 11.15
N ALA A 591 -9.23 34.20 10.91
CA ALA A 591 -10.44 33.82 10.17
C ALA A 591 -10.12 33.27 8.76
N ASP A 592 -9.07 33.79 8.12
CA ASP A 592 -8.60 33.31 6.81
C ASP A 592 -7.96 31.94 6.92
N ASP A 593 -7.20 31.66 7.98
CA ASP A 593 -6.62 30.32 8.22
C ASP A 593 -7.71 29.28 8.46
N ILE A 594 -8.73 29.62 9.25
CA ILE A 594 -9.90 28.76 9.49
C ILE A 594 -10.63 28.47 8.17
N THR A 595 -10.91 29.52 7.37
CA THR A 595 -11.60 29.36 6.09
C THR A 595 -10.80 28.48 5.13
N ARG A 596 -9.47 28.70 5.04
CA ARG A 596 -8.58 27.91 4.19
C ARG A 596 -8.52 26.45 4.62
N GLU A 597 -8.49 26.16 5.92
CA GLU A 597 -8.50 24.78 6.43
C GLU A 597 -9.84 24.08 6.18
N LEU A 598 -10.96 24.80 6.36
CA LEU A 598 -12.29 24.29 6.00
C LEU A 598 -12.35 23.94 4.51
N ASP A 599 -11.95 24.86 3.64
CA ASP A 599 -11.99 24.68 2.20
C ASP A 599 -11.08 23.53 1.76
N ASN A 600 -9.87 23.40 2.35
CA ASN A 600 -8.94 22.32 2.05
C ASN A 600 -9.51 20.95 2.46
N ASN A 601 -10.10 20.83 3.64
CA ASN A 601 -10.72 19.57 4.08
C ASN A 601 -11.97 19.24 3.25
N CYS A 602 -12.85 20.21 2.99
CA CYS A 602 -14.05 20.01 2.19
C CYS A 602 -13.72 19.64 0.73
N GLN A 603 -12.74 20.30 0.11
CA GLN A 603 -12.36 20.00 -1.27
C GLN A 603 -11.78 18.58 -1.38
N GLY A 604 -10.81 18.20 -0.52
CA GLY A 604 -10.26 16.86 -0.53
C GLY A 604 -11.32 15.79 -0.28
N LEU A 605 -12.20 16.01 0.71
CA LEU A 605 -13.32 15.10 1.00
C LEU A 605 -14.22 14.91 -0.22
N LEU A 606 -14.72 15.98 -0.81
CA LEU A 606 -15.64 15.94 -1.96
C LEU A 606 -14.99 15.32 -3.18
N GLY A 607 -13.73 15.67 -3.47
CA GLY A 607 -13.00 15.18 -4.64
C GLY A 607 -12.89 13.64 -4.68
N TYR A 608 -12.74 13.01 -3.52
CA TYR A 608 -12.68 11.54 -3.42
C TYR A 608 -14.05 10.91 -3.24
N VAL A 609 -14.92 11.47 -2.39
CA VAL A 609 -16.24 10.90 -2.10
C VAL A 609 -17.09 10.80 -3.35
N ILE A 610 -17.13 11.84 -4.19
CA ILE A 610 -17.95 11.83 -5.41
C ILE A 610 -17.53 10.70 -6.36
N ARG A 611 -16.23 10.50 -6.55
CA ARG A 611 -15.69 9.44 -7.40
C ARG A 611 -15.92 8.06 -6.78
N TRP A 612 -15.71 7.93 -5.48
CA TRP A 612 -15.92 6.68 -4.75
C TRP A 612 -17.39 6.25 -4.82
N VAL A 613 -18.30 7.16 -4.45
CA VAL A 613 -19.74 6.86 -4.34
C VAL A 613 -20.39 6.75 -5.70
N GLU A 614 -20.18 7.71 -6.60
CA GLU A 614 -20.96 7.77 -7.85
C GLU A 614 -20.30 7.01 -9.00
N SER A 615 -18.97 7.00 -9.08
CA SER A 615 -18.24 6.36 -10.18
C SER A 615 -17.65 4.99 -9.82
N GLY A 616 -17.62 4.60 -8.55
CA GLY A 616 -17.00 3.32 -8.12
C GLY A 616 -15.46 3.32 -8.25
N ILE A 617 -14.82 4.48 -8.10
CA ILE A 617 -13.37 4.65 -8.20
C ILE A 617 -12.80 4.91 -6.80
N GLY A 618 -12.14 3.90 -6.24
CA GLY A 618 -11.62 3.93 -4.86
C GLY A 618 -10.28 4.65 -4.71
N CYS A 619 -9.48 4.74 -5.76
CA CYS A 619 -8.21 5.45 -5.78
C CYS A 619 -8.09 6.26 -7.08
N SER A 620 -7.89 7.56 -6.96
CA SER A 620 -7.77 8.45 -8.11
C SER A 620 -6.87 9.65 -7.80
N LYS A 621 -6.33 10.26 -8.83
CA LYS A 621 -5.64 11.55 -8.70
C LYS A 621 -6.66 12.67 -8.59
N VAL A 622 -6.68 13.36 -7.45
CA VAL A 622 -7.55 14.50 -7.15
C VAL A 622 -6.67 15.72 -6.94
N ALA A 623 -6.99 16.83 -7.61
CA ALA A 623 -6.28 18.08 -7.37
C ALA A 623 -6.70 18.68 -6.01
N ASP A 624 -5.73 19.16 -5.22
CA ASP A 624 -6.01 19.92 -4.02
C ASP A 624 -6.42 21.37 -4.35
N ILE A 625 -6.64 22.21 -3.34
CA ILE A 625 -6.99 23.62 -3.53
C ILE A 625 -5.88 24.42 -4.22
N ASN A 626 -4.64 23.94 -4.24
CA ASN A 626 -3.49 24.55 -4.90
C ASN A 626 -3.24 23.95 -6.29
N GLN A 627 -4.15 23.14 -6.82
CA GLN A 627 -4.03 22.39 -8.09
C GLN A 627 -2.92 21.35 -8.12
N VAL A 628 -2.42 20.90 -6.96
CA VAL A 628 -1.48 19.78 -6.85
C VAL A 628 -2.26 18.46 -6.90
N GLY A 629 -1.93 17.60 -7.86
CA GLY A 629 -2.55 16.27 -7.97
C GLY A 629 -2.06 15.35 -6.84
N LEU A 630 -2.99 14.91 -5.99
CA LEU A 630 -2.73 13.92 -4.95
C LEU A 630 -3.38 12.59 -5.36
N MET A 631 -2.66 11.49 -5.19
CA MET A 631 -3.20 10.14 -5.37
C MET A 631 -3.29 9.49 -4.01
N GLU A 632 -4.49 9.55 -3.45
CA GLU A 632 -4.83 9.06 -2.13
C GLU A 632 -6.05 8.16 -2.23
N ASP A 633 -6.40 7.53 -1.14
CA ASP A 633 -7.52 6.63 -1.00
C ASP A 633 -8.47 7.07 0.12
N ARG A 634 -9.32 6.19 0.57
CA ARG A 634 -10.35 6.41 1.58
C ARG A 634 -9.80 6.87 2.95
N ALA A 635 -8.54 6.54 3.29
CA ALA A 635 -7.92 6.98 4.54
C ALA A 635 -7.84 8.52 4.66
N THR A 636 -7.67 9.22 3.54
CA THR A 636 -7.70 10.70 3.49
C THR A 636 -9.07 11.27 3.88
N LEU A 637 -10.15 10.57 3.54
CA LEU A 637 -11.50 10.98 3.91
C LEU A 637 -11.71 10.95 5.43
N ARG A 638 -11.14 9.94 6.10
CA ARG A 638 -11.19 9.81 7.57
C ARG A 638 -10.56 11.02 8.25
N ILE A 639 -9.36 11.44 7.84
CA ILE A 639 -8.72 12.64 8.40
C ILE A 639 -9.61 13.86 8.21
N SER A 640 -10.04 14.12 6.98
CA SER A 640 -10.77 15.35 6.66
C SER A 640 -12.13 15.42 7.35
N SER A 641 -12.88 14.30 7.37
CA SER A 641 -14.18 14.26 8.07
C SER A 641 -14.03 14.40 9.58
N GLN A 642 -13.06 13.71 10.19
CA GLN A 642 -12.82 13.77 11.64
C GLN A 642 -12.29 15.15 12.09
N SER A 643 -11.44 15.81 11.29
CA SER A 643 -11.00 17.19 11.56
C SER A 643 -12.17 18.17 11.58
N LEU A 644 -13.06 18.09 10.59
CA LEU A 644 -14.24 18.95 10.53
C LEU A 644 -15.24 18.63 11.65
N ALA A 645 -15.44 17.35 11.95
CA ALA A 645 -16.30 16.90 13.04
C ALA A 645 -15.79 17.38 14.42
N ASN A 646 -14.48 17.32 14.66
CA ASN A 646 -13.86 17.82 15.88
C ASN A 646 -14.06 19.34 16.05
N TRP A 647 -13.83 20.12 15.01
CA TRP A 647 -14.02 21.57 15.09
C TRP A 647 -15.49 21.97 15.29
N LEU A 648 -16.42 21.17 14.74
CA LEU A 648 -17.87 21.33 14.98
C LEU A 648 -18.26 20.96 16.43
N GLU A 649 -17.75 19.85 16.94
CA GLU A 649 -18.03 19.33 18.29
C GLU A 649 -17.64 20.36 19.37
N HIS A 650 -16.50 21.01 19.18
CA HIS A 650 -16.01 22.04 20.10
C HIS A 650 -16.56 23.46 19.81
N GLY A 651 -17.46 23.61 18.86
CA GLY A 651 -18.04 24.92 18.51
C GLY A 651 -17.02 25.92 17.96
N PHE A 652 -15.84 25.45 17.52
CA PHE A 652 -14.81 26.28 16.93
C PHE A 652 -15.24 26.84 15.56
N VAL A 653 -16.03 26.05 14.83
CA VAL A 653 -16.73 26.42 13.61
C VAL A 653 -18.22 26.10 13.70
N THR A 654 -19.03 26.77 12.92
CA THR A 654 -20.48 26.49 12.89
C THR A 654 -20.86 25.58 11.74
N LYS A 655 -21.98 24.86 11.88
CA LYS A 655 -22.56 24.05 10.78
C LYS A 655 -22.74 24.86 9.49
N LYS A 656 -23.10 26.16 9.64
CA LYS A 656 -23.25 27.04 8.49
C LYS A 656 -21.92 27.27 7.77
N MET A 657 -20.84 27.57 8.50
CA MET A 657 -19.51 27.79 7.90
C MET A 657 -19.03 26.52 7.12
N VAL A 658 -19.21 25.35 7.71
CA VAL A 658 -18.84 24.09 7.07
C VAL A 658 -19.70 23.82 5.83
N MET A 659 -21.03 24.02 5.92
CA MET A 659 -21.92 23.82 4.77
C MET A 659 -21.63 24.83 3.64
N ASP A 660 -21.34 26.09 3.97
CA ASP A 660 -20.96 27.11 2.99
C ASP A 660 -19.64 26.72 2.27
N SER A 661 -18.67 26.13 3.01
CA SER A 661 -17.43 25.62 2.44
C SER A 661 -17.67 24.38 1.56
N LEU A 662 -18.46 23.40 2.03
CA LEU A 662 -18.84 22.22 1.22
C LEU A 662 -19.44 22.63 -0.12
N LYS A 663 -20.37 23.58 -0.13
CA LYS A 663 -21.02 24.07 -1.37
C LYS A 663 -20.05 24.81 -2.30
N ARG A 664 -19.15 25.62 -1.75
CA ARG A 664 -18.11 26.30 -2.56
C ARG A 664 -17.17 25.28 -3.19
N MET A 665 -16.71 24.32 -2.38
CA MET A 665 -15.75 23.31 -2.84
C MET A 665 -16.39 22.29 -3.78
N ALA A 666 -17.68 21.99 -3.65
CA ALA A 666 -18.40 21.18 -4.61
C ALA A 666 -18.38 21.81 -6.01
N ALA A 667 -18.62 23.11 -6.13
CA ALA A 667 -18.52 23.81 -7.41
C ALA A 667 -17.09 23.79 -7.98
N LEU A 668 -16.06 23.90 -7.14
CA LEU A 668 -14.66 23.78 -7.55
C LEU A 668 -14.33 22.36 -8.05
N VAL A 669 -14.78 21.33 -7.33
CA VAL A 669 -14.58 19.92 -7.71
C VAL A 669 -15.31 19.63 -9.03
N ASP A 670 -16.51 20.16 -9.24
CA ASP A 670 -17.23 20.05 -10.51
C ASP A 670 -16.42 20.67 -11.67
N GLU A 671 -15.84 21.85 -11.47
CA GLU A 671 -14.96 22.49 -12.45
C GLU A 671 -13.72 21.66 -12.76
N GLN A 672 -13.07 21.11 -11.72
CA GLN A 672 -11.90 20.26 -11.86
C GLN A 672 -12.17 18.96 -12.66
N ASN A 673 -13.43 18.51 -12.68
CA ASN A 673 -13.86 17.29 -13.37
C ASN A 673 -14.64 17.55 -14.68
N ALA A 674 -14.80 18.79 -15.10
CA ALA A 674 -15.62 19.17 -16.28
C ALA A 674 -15.23 18.49 -17.61
N GLY A 675 -14.01 17.93 -17.70
CA GLY A 675 -13.54 17.16 -18.86
C GLY A 675 -13.88 15.67 -18.85
N ASP A 676 -14.44 15.14 -17.77
CA ASP A 676 -14.78 13.72 -17.62
C ASP A 676 -16.26 13.51 -17.96
N PRO A 677 -16.58 12.80 -19.07
CA PRO A 677 -17.97 12.60 -19.50
C PRO A 677 -18.77 11.68 -18.56
N THR A 678 -18.10 10.99 -17.63
CA THR A 678 -18.73 10.10 -16.66
C THR A 678 -19.00 10.78 -15.32
N TYR A 679 -18.47 11.99 -15.14
CA TYR A 679 -18.63 12.75 -13.93
C TYR A 679 -20.01 13.43 -13.86
N ARG A 680 -20.63 13.43 -12.68
CA ARG A 680 -21.90 14.10 -12.40
C ARG A 680 -21.67 15.28 -11.48
N ASN A 681 -22.19 16.45 -11.85
CA ASN A 681 -22.04 17.66 -11.05
C ASN A 681 -22.86 17.56 -9.77
N MET A 682 -22.29 18.04 -8.68
CA MET A 682 -22.96 18.24 -7.39
C MET A 682 -23.74 19.56 -7.33
N ALA A 683 -23.17 20.61 -7.91
CA ALA A 683 -23.79 21.92 -7.94
C ALA A 683 -24.63 22.11 -9.22
N PRO A 684 -25.76 22.87 -9.17
CA PRO A 684 -26.34 23.53 -8.00
C PRO A 684 -27.34 22.68 -7.20
N ASP A 685 -27.62 21.44 -7.63
CA ASP A 685 -28.63 20.55 -7.03
C ASP A 685 -27.96 19.58 -6.04
N PHE A 686 -27.52 20.12 -4.91
CA PHE A 686 -26.79 19.38 -3.88
C PHE A 686 -27.61 18.24 -3.25
N ASP A 687 -28.94 18.37 -3.22
CA ASP A 687 -29.82 17.40 -2.58
C ASP A 687 -29.99 16.12 -3.43
N SER A 688 -29.79 16.20 -4.75
CA SER A 688 -29.87 15.06 -5.67
C SER A 688 -28.54 14.30 -5.78
N SER A 689 -27.42 14.87 -5.40
CA SER A 689 -26.11 14.19 -5.46
C SER A 689 -25.92 13.27 -4.26
N VAL A 690 -25.87 11.96 -4.53
CA VAL A 690 -25.62 10.94 -3.50
C VAL A 690 -24.22 11.15 -2.89
N GLY A 691 -23.23 11.53 -3.71
CA GLY A 691 -21.88 11.84 -3.25
C GLY A 691 -21.82 13.04 -2.32
N PHE A 692 -22.50 14.13 -2.65
CA PHE A 692 -22.54 15.31 -1.77
C PHE A 692 -23.22 14.99 -0.43
N GLN A 693 -24.33 14.23 -0.46
CA GLN A 693 -24.99 13.78 0.76
C GLN A 693 -24.09 12.87 1.62
N ALA A 694 -23.33 11.99 0.99
CA ALA A 694 -22.34 11.16 1.69
C ALA A 694 -21.29 12.02 2.39
N ALA A 695 -20.74 13.05 1.73
CA ALA A 695 -19.77 13.98 2.32
C ALA A 695 -20.35 14.74 3.50
N CYS A 696 -21.61 15.23 3.38
CA CYS A 696 -22.31 15.88 4.50
C CYS A 696 -22.45 14.94 5.71
N GLU A 697 -22.87 13.71 5.48
CA GLU A 697 -23.05 12.71 6.54
C GLU A 697 -21.73 12.39 7.25
N LEU A 698 -20.64 12.17 6.49
CA LEU A 698 -19.32 11.92 7.05
C LEU A 698 -18.83 13.04 7.98
N VAL A 699 -19.20 14.29 7.70
CA VAL A 699 -18.80 15.45 8.49
C VAL A 699 -19.75 15.70 9.66
N PHE A 700 -21.05 15.79 9.40
CA PHE A 700 -22.03 16.21 10.41
C PHE A 700 -22.42 15.10 11.40
N GLU A 701 -22.14 13.85 11.03
CA GLU A 701 -22.31 12.66 11.87
C GLU A 701 -20.94 11.97 12.15
N GLY A 702 -19.83 12.68 11.94
CA GLY A 702 -18.48 12.12 12.05
C GLY A 702 -18.11 11.65 13.46
N THR A 703 -18.67 12.30 14.51
CA THR A 703 -18.42 11.92 15.90
C THR A 703 -19.06 10.58 16.31
N VAL A 704 -20.09 10.14 15.57
CA VAL A 704 -20.81 8.89 15.86
C VAL A 704 -20.42 7.75 14.92
N GLN A 705 -19.51 7.99 13.98
CA GLN A 705 -18.99 6.92 13.13
C GLN A 705 -18.08 6.00 13.95
N PRO A 706 -18.24 4.66 13.87
CA PRO A 706 -17.42 3.72 14.64
C PRO A 706 -15.94 3.94 14.31
N SER A 707 -15.11 4.20 15.32
CA SER A 707 -13.69 4.55 15.20
C SER A 707 -13.39 5.69 14.21
N GLY A 708 -14.38 6.52 13.90
CA GLY A 708 -14.26 7.58 12.89
C GLY A 708 -14.14 7.10 11.44
N TYR A 709 -14.44 5.85 11.16
CA TYR A 709 -14.34 5.27 9.83
C TYR A 709 -15.40 5.79 8.86
N THR A 710 -15.04 5.80 7.59
CA THR A 710 -15.90 6.28 6.51
C THR A 710 -16.68 5.18 5.82
N GLU A 711 -16.27 3.94 6.00
CA GLU A 711 -16.80 2.74 5.32
C GLU A 711 -18.31 2.57 5.48
N PRO A 712 -18.92 2.69 6.68
CA PRO A 712 -20.35 2.47 6.82
C PRO A 712 -21.19 3.42 5.97
N VAL A 713 -20.79 4.70 5.91
CA VAL A 713 -21.46 5.71 5.09
C VAL A 713 -21.20 5.45 3.60
N LEU A 714 -19.94 5.26 3.22
CA LEU A 714 -19.55 5.10 1.83
C LEU A 714 -20.16 3.86 1.18
N HIS A 715 -20.15 2.71 1.86
CA HIS A 715 -20.73 1.47 1.33
C HIS A 715 -22.24 1.63 1.10
N ARG A 716 -22.96 2.13 2.07
CA ARG A 716 -24.41 2.37 1.96
C ARG A 716 -24.74 3.37 0.83
N ARG A 717 -24.00 4.47 0.74
CA ARG A 717 -24.20 5.49 -0.29
C ARG A 717 -23.77 5.00 -1.68
N ARG A 718 -22.76 4.15 -1.79
CA ARG A 718 -22.41 3.51 -3.06
C ARG A 718 -23.50 2.56 -3.54
N GLN A 719 -24.06 1.74 -2.66
CA GLN A 719 -25.21 0.89 -2.99
C GLN A 719 -26.44 1.72 -3.41
N GLU A 720 -26.66 2.88 -2.75
CA GLU A 720 -27.70 3.83 -3.17
C GLU A 720 -27.39 4.38 -4.57
N ALA A 721 -26.19 4.82 -4.85
CA ALA A 721 -25.78 5.32 -6.16
C ALA A 721 -25.92 4.28 -7.27
N LYS A 722 -25.56 3.01 -7.01
CA LYS A 722 -25.80 1.88 -7.94
C LYS A 722 -27.30 1.73 -8.28
N ARG A 723 -28.20 1.95 -7.31
CA ARG A 723 -29.65 1.86 -7.55
C ARG A 723 -30.23 3.07 -8.28
N VAL A 724 -29.70 4.25 -8.01
CA VAL A 724 -30.22 5.53 -8.56
C VAL A 724 -29.68 5.77 -9.96
N TYR A 725 -28.39 5.45 -10.20
CA TYR A 725 -27.71 5.81 -11.43
C TYR A 725 -27.40 4.63 -12.35
N GLY A 726 -27.45 3.41 -11.84
CA GLY A 726 -27.07 2.19 -12.50
C GLY A 726 -27.64 1.32 -13.07
#